data_1bce37148ad5110d3072dc2195d92b80
#
_entry.id   1bce37148ad5110d3072dc2195d92b80
#
_cell.length_a   1.000
_cell.length_b   1.000
_cell.length_c   1.000
_cell.angle_alpha   90.00
_cell.angle_beta   90.00
_cell.angle_gamma   90.00
#
_symmetry.space_group_name_H-M   'P 1'
#
loop_
_entity.id
_entity.type
_entity.pdbx_description
1 polymer ?
#
loop_
_entity_poly.entity_id
_entity_poly.type
_entity_poly.pdbx_seq_one_letter_code
_entity_poly.pdbx_strand_id
1 'polypeptide(L)'
;MELLKQCQLWFEQNEFQRVIDALEALPAGERTPELDSELAKAYISIAEIGAAGRPLYQKALDLLQPHEEELGEDHCWNYRMASAYYYLDEEGPALRYFERALKARPGDPDTQQYIDACRHYLALPRFDKNFRERTREAWAAFAQIEAELRQIMDTDETHQRGEELIEKCGNALKTALCDTAFELGFNGEMYELILSPDGLRSRLFPLVYFQQQAPASVLEHWIVRVGRQPCEGFMLRAGDIEIRAEDVQMWVEPTDNQQVNLVLSCEKLKGLLQEDADRVWWALSMLVDQTIGEVSAIAFVAGFDVYAQPKNEPAKLLSELPELLQSMGFTLWRDGSDYLENSYLTYELKPVQDPDADWRMDIYTGICRLPVLINDYMSARSDVMDEYHRDGIAAGFLCYPLSSFTGEERSETVLEFRDDLRDAILREAGAEAVTFLGGATGLYCGYLDFIAWDLPAVLNAAQAFFEGSGLPWAHFHTFRRDVGGVPLLDEKEPEPEIHEDTGSLLSAEDIETLKSFDDGVSGYFGKMLRWLEDFIKNGVEERRFSEKQARQDLQIALWYAYACNNLNDYIHYYQAAEWMKDSEKNAAGCGTWYYRYSVALMYCGRLEEALEYAERGAQEEPNYPWIWLQLGKLRAHFGDKAGALDAVQQGLSVEPGDYEFLTLKKEIEAGASIEQMVYHWINADADQALQQGLDQDADDKELSANCIRVDQAGLAAFYELFHPEQYDYQKNAPCCDLHYPVQGHPVELSFRMNEAGLSKLGTDWLQQLKEHLDSGAWLTHTPEGEPEGTLAAVFVDQTRRIGLVYQQPG
;
A
#
# COMPACT_ATOMS: atom_id res chain seq x y z
N MET A 1 23.09 19.57 -25.31
CA MET A 1 22.14 18.91 -26.25
C MET A 1 22.78 17.76 -27.03
N GLU A 2 23.98 17.92 -27.61
CA GLU A 2 24.62 16.84 -28.39
C GLU A 2 25.05 15.65 -27.53
N LEU A 3 25.65 15.95 -26.37
CA LEU A 3 26.08 14.91 -25.42
C LEU A 3 24.90 14.14 -24.80
N LEU A 4 23.79 14.80 -24.47
CA LEU A 4 22.58 14.12 -23.97
C LEU A 4 22.03 13.11 -25.00
N LYS A 5 21.99 13.48 -26.30
CA LYS A 5 21.58 12.56 -27.35
C LYS A 5 22.55 11.38 -27.48
N GLN A 6 23.86 11.67 -27.31
CA GLN A 6 24.85 10.61 -27.34
C GLN A 6 24.69 9.66 -26.14
N CYS A 7 24.40 10.16 -24.94
CA CYS A 7 24.09 9.33 -23.78
C CYS A 7 22.87 8.43 -24.06
N GLN A 8 21.80 8.95 -24.65
CA GLN A 8 20.63 8.18 -25.01
C GLN A 8 20.96 7.02 -25.96
N LEU A 9 21.78 7.29 -27.01
CA LEU A 9 22.23 6.24 -27.91
C LEU A 9 23.04 5.15 -27.20
N TRP A 10 23.93 5.53 -26.27
CA TRP A 10 24.69 4.56 -25.49
C TRP A 10 23.79 3.74 -24.56
N PHE A 11 22.73 4.35 -23.98
CA PHE A 11 21.72 3.62 -23.19
C PHE A 11 20.97 2.59 -24.04
N GLU A 12 20.55 2.93 -25.27
CA GLU A 12 19.91 2.00 -26.20
C GLU A 12 20.81 0.82 -26.58
N GLN A 13 22.13 1.01 -26.51
CA GLN A 13 23.15 -0.01 -26.79
C GLN A 13 23.63 -0.77 -25.55
N ASN A 14 23.06 -0.47 -24.36
CA ASN A 14 23.50 -0.97 -23.04
C ASN A 14 24.96 -0.65 -22.71
N GLU A 15 25.51 0.43 -23.29
CA GLU A 15 26.90 0.85 -23.07
C GLU A 15 27.00 1.86 -21.90
N PHE A 16 26.47 1.50 -20.75
CA PHE A 16 26.36 2.36 -19.56
C PHE A 16 27.71 2.89 -19.07
N GLN A 17 28.77 2.08 -19.14
CA GLN A 17 30.13 2.50 -18.74
C GLN A 17 30.63 3.67 -19.59
N ARG A 18 30.27 3.72 -20.89
CA ARG A 18 30.65 4.86 -21.74
C ARG A 18 29.97 6.16 -21.32
N VAL A 19 28.71 6.07 -20.82
CA VAL A 19 28.04 7.24 -20.27
C VAL A 19 28.79 7.75 -19.04
N ILE A 20 29.16 6.85 -18.13
CA ILE A 20 29.93 7.17 -16.92
C ILE A 20 31.26 7.83 -17.30
N ASP A 21 32.05 7.15 -18.13
CA ASP A 21 33.39 7.65 -18.53
C ASP A 21 33.32 9.04 -19.18
N ALA A 22 32.32 9.28 -20.02
CA ALA A 22 32.13 10.56 -20.70
C ALA A 22 31.68 11.69 -19.77
N LEU A 23 30.79 11.41 -18.82
CA LEU A 23 30.23 12.42 -17.92
C LEU A 23 31.16 12.67 -16.73
N GLU A 24 31.84 11.67 -16.18
CA GLU A 24 32.86 11.87 -15.14
C GLU A 24 34.10 12.63 -15.67
N ALA A 25 34.39 12.57 -16.96
CA ALA A 25 35.48 13.36 -17.58
C ALA A 25 35.17 14.88 -17.56
N LEU A 26 33.90 15.27 -17.37
CA LEU A 26 33.53 16.67 -17.22
C LEU A 26 33.65 17.11 -15.76
N PRO A 27 34.22 18.28 -15.48
CA PRO A 27 34.19 18.87 -14.14
C PRO A 27 32.72 18.99 -13.64
N ALA A 28 32.51 18.78 -12.34
CA ALA A 28 31.17 18.84 -11.76
C ALA A 28 30.43 20.17 -12.06
N GLY A 29 31.15 21.29 -12.04
CA GLY A 29 30.58 22.60 -12.35
C GLY A 29 30.29 22.86 -13.84
N GLU A 30 30.64 21.96 -14.75
CA GLU A 30 30.32 22.04 -16.18
C GLU A 30 29.16 21.10 -16.57
N ARG A 31 28.72 20.22 -15.69
CA ARG A 31 27.57 19.35 -15.90
C ARG A 31 26.27 20.10 -15.57
N THR A 32 25.27 19.93 -16.42
CA THR A 32 23.93 20.44 -16.18
C THR A 32 23.12 19.44 -15.34
N PRO A 33 22.02 19.84 -14.68
CA PRO A 33 21.15 18.94 -13.92
C PRO A 33 20.71 17.70 -14.72
N GLU A 34 20.44 17.87 -16.03
CA GLU A 34 20.07 16.74 -16.91
C GLU A 34 21.25 15.79 -17.15
N LEU A 35 22.49 16.29 -17.25
CA LEU A 35 23.66 15.45 -17.40
C LEU A 35 23.97 14.66 -16.11
N ASP A 36 23.82 15.31 -14.94
CA ASP A 36 23.94 14.61 -13.66
C ASP A 36 22.84 13.54 -13.50
N SER A 37 21.62 13.84 -13.97
CA SER A 37 20.52 12.87 -13.97
C SER A 37 20.82 11.68 -14.92
N GLU A 38 21.42 11.89 -16.09
CA GLU A 38 21.85 10.79 -16.98
C GLU A 38 23.03 9.99 -16.40
N LEU A 39 23.95 10.64 -15.69
CA LEU A 39 25.03 9.96 -14.98
C LEU A 39 24.49 9.07 -13.85
N ALA A 40 23.55 9.60 -13.07
CA ALA A 40 22.86 8.85 -12.02
C ALA A 40 22.13 7.62 -12.59
N LYS A 41 21.42 7.78 -13.72
CA LYS A 41 20.80 6.67 -14.43
C LYS A 41 21.81 5.60 -14.82
N ALA A 42 22.99 6.00 -15.28
CA ALA A 42 24.04 5.06 -15.67
C ALA A 42 24.58 4.28 -14.45
N TYR A 43 24.78 4.95 -13.30
CA TYR A 43 25.16 4.27 -12.07
C TYR A 43 24.09 3.27 -11.60
N ILE A 44 22.80 3.64 -11.62
CA ILE A 44 21.70 2.74 -11.29
C ILE A 44 21.66 1.53 -12.23
N SER A 45 21.90 1.76 -13.54
CA SER A 45 21.81 0.70 -14.55
C SER A 45 22.95 -0.31 -14.51
N ILE A 46 24.15 0.09 -14.04
CA ILE A 46 25.33 -0.79 -13.94
C ILE A 46 25.45 -1.44 -12.56
N ALA A 47 24.76 -0.91 -11.56
CA ALA A 47 24.85 -1.40 -10.19
C ALA A 47 24.27 -2.81 -10.06
N GLU A 48 25.00 -3.67 -9.37
CA GLU A 48 24.49 -4.99 -9.00
C GLU A 48 23.46 -4.86 -7.85
N ILE A 49 22.43 -5.69 -7.88
CA ILE A 49 21.44 -5.71 -6.79
C ILE A 49 22.11 -6.25 -5.52
N GLY A 50 21.88 -5.57 -4.39
CA GLY A 50 22.43 -5.94 -3.09
C GLY A 50 23.66 -5.14 -2.67
N ALA A 51 24.41 -5.65 -1.70
CA ALA A 51 25.50 -4.91 -1.04
C ALA A 51 26.57 -4.35 -1.97
N ALA A 52 26.90 -5.06 -3.06
CA ALA A 52 27.92 -4.63 -4.02
C ALA A 52 27.52 -3.36 -4.81
N GLY A 53 26.23 -3.19 -5.08
CA GLY A 53 25.72 -2.02 -5.82
C GLY A 53 25.46 -0.78 -4.97
N ARG A 54 25.31 -0.92 -3.64
CA ARG A 54 24.97 0.20 -2.73
C ARG A 54 25.82 1.47 -2.95
N PRO A 55 27.16 1.39 -3.14
CA PRO A 55 27.96 2.60 -3.37
C PRO A 55 27.58 3.35 -4.65
N LEU A 56 27.08 2.66 -5.68
CA LEU A 56 26.65 3.29 -6.94
C LEU A 56 25.27 3.91 -6.80
N TYR A 57 24.35 3.28 -6.06
CA TYR A 57 23.05 3.87 -5.75
C TYR A 57 23.22 5.13 -4.89
N GLN A 58 24.12 5.12 -3.89
CA GLN A 58 24.43 6.31 -3.12
C GLN A 58 25.00 7.42 -3.99
N LYS A 59 25.98 7.13 -4.87
CA LYS A 59 26.48 8.12 -5.83
C LYS A 59 25.38 8.70 -6.72
N ALA A 60 24.39 7.89 -7.10
CA ALA A 60 23.27 8.38 -7.89
C ALA A 60 22.43 9.39 -7.09
N LEU A 61 22.15 9.12 -5.80
CA LEU A 61 21.44 10.05 -4.92
C LEU A 61 22.25 11.35 -4.73
N ASP A 62 23.55 11.25 -4.45
CA ASP A 62 24.41 12.42 -4.24
C ASP A 62 24.43 13.35 -5.46
N LEU A 63 24.27 12.80 -6.68
CA LEU A 63 24.16 13.57 -7.92
C LEU A 63 22.78 14.19 -8.13
N LEU A 64 21.71 13.48 -7.74
CA LEU A 64 20.35 13.91 -8.01
C LEU A 64 19.82 14.92 -7.00
N GLN A 65 20.09 14.73 -5.70
CA GLN A 65 19.55 15.53 -4.61
C GLN A 65 19.77 17.06 -4.79
N PRO A 66 20.95 17.57 -5.22
CA PRO A 66 21.15 19.01 -5.38
C PRO A 66 20.25 19.67 -6.43
N HIS A 67 19.59 18.90 -7.28
CA HIS A 67 18.76 19.38 -8.39
C HIS A 67 17.26 19.26 -8.13
N GLU A 68 16.84 19.01 -6.89
CA GLU A 68 15.42 18.82 -6.54
C GLU A 68 14.58 20.06 -6.86
N GLU A 69 15.09 21.27 -6.64
CA GLU A 69 14.36 22.51 -6.95
C GLU A 69 14.10 22.69 -8.45
N GLU A 70 15.01 22.20 -9.32
CA GLU A 70 14.90 22.36 -10.77
C GLU A 70 14.15 21.21 -11.45
N LEU A 71 14.35 19.97 -10.97
CA LEU A 71 13.88 18.74 -11.61
C LEU A 71 12.80 18.00 -10.81
N GLY A 72 12.40 18.49 -9.64
CA GLY A 72 11.47 17.81 -8.73
C GLY A 72 10.07 17.52 -9.31
N GLU A 73 9.68 18.17 -10.41
CA GLU A 73 8.44 17.89 -11.15
C GLU A 73 8.69 16.96 -12.37
N ASP A 74 9.94 16.59 -12.69
CA ASP A 74 10.26 15.72 -13.81
C ASP A 74 10.06 14.24 -13.45
N HIS A 75 9.34 13.50 -14.30
CA HIS A 75 9.09 12.07 -14.12
C HIS A 75 10.40 11.28 -14.04
N CYS A 76 11.34 11.47 -14.96
CA CYS A 76 12.54 10.66 -15.05
C CYS A 76 13.46 10.88 -13.85
N TRP A 77 13.56 12.13 -13.39
CA TRP A 77 14.34 12.47 -12.21
C TRP A 77 13.74 11.82 -10.94
N ASN A 78 12.42 11.96 -10.72
CA ASN A 78 11.73 11.33 -9.59
C ASN A 78 11.85 9.80 -9.62
N TYR A 79 11.70 9.18 -10.79
CA TYR A 79 11.84 7.74 -10.96
C TYR A 79 13.27 7.26 -10.63
N ARG A 80 14.31 8.02 -11.01
CA ARG A 80 15.71 7.71 -10.71
C ARG A 80 16.01 7.86 -9.22
N MET A 81 15.52 8.93 -8.59
CA MET A 81 15.60 9.12 -7.14
C MET A 81 14.96 7.93 -6.41
N ALA A 82 13.73 7.60 -6.79
CA ALA A 82 13.00 6.48 -6.23
C ALA A 82 13.73 5.14 -6.40
N SER A 83 14.24 4.87 -7.61
CA SER A 83 14.97 3.64 -7.89
C SER A 83 16.25 3.51 -7.05
N ALA A 84 17.00 4.60 -6.87
CA ALA A 84 18.21 4.57 -6.06
C ALA A 84 17.89 4.30 -4.58
N TYR A 85 16.85 4.92 -4.01
CA TYR A 85 16.37 4.62 -2.66
C TYR A 85 15.86 3.19 -2.54
N TYR A 86 15.06 2.71 -3.51
CA TYR A 86 14.51 1.35 -3.51
C TYR A 86 15.60 0.28 -3.43
N TYR A 87 16.67 0.42 -4.22
CA TYR A 87 17.80 -0.52 -4.21
C TYR A 87 18.75 -0.31 -3.03
N LEU A 88 18.56 0.74 -2.24
CA LEU A 88 19.21 0.93 -0.94
C LEU A 88 18.40 0.35 0.22
N ASP A 89 17.26 -0.30 -0.05
CA ASP A 89 16.30 -0.80 0.92
C ASP A 89 15.70 0.35 1.78
N GLU A 90 15.47 1.50 1.14
CA GLU A 90 14.84 2.69 1.73
C GLU A 90 13.49 2.95 1.04
N GLU A 91 12.55 2.01 1.20
CA GLU A 91 11.27 2.02 0.49
C GLU A 91 10.37 3.20 0.85
N GLY A 92 10.52 3.81 2.03
CA GLY A 92 9.75 5.00 2.43
C GLY A 92 10.05 6.22 1.56
N PRO A 93 11.30 6.68 1.49
CA PRO A 93 11.72 7.69 0.50
C PRO A 93 11.41 7.27 -0.94
N ALA A 94 11.67 6.01 -1.31
CA ALA A 94 11.38 5.51 -2.66
C ALA A 94 9.92 5.69 -3.04
N LEU A 95 8.98 5.33 -2.16
CA LEU A 95 7.55 5.46 -2.38
C LEU A 95 7.16 6.90 -2.71
N ARG A 96 7.63 7.87 -1.93
CA ARG A 96 7.31 9.28 -2.16
C ARG A 96 7.77 9.79 -3.53
N TYR A 97 8.97 9.40 -3.96
CA TYR A 97 9.48 9.77 -5.27
C TYR A 97 8.80 9.01 -6.42
N PHE A 98 8.43 7.73 -6.24
CA PHE A 98 7.62 7.02 -7.22
C PHE A 98 6.21 7.62 -7.35
N GLU A 99 5.57 8.04 -6.27
CA GLU A 99 4.27 8.73 -6.31
C GLU A 99 4.37 10.08 -7.04
N ARG A 100 5.46 10.85 -6.83
CA ARG A 100 5.74 12.06 -7.61
C ARG A 100 5.96 11.72 -9.10
N ALA A 101 6.70 10.67 -9.42
CA ALA A 101 6.90 10.21 -10.78
C ALA A 101 5.57 9.81 -11.45
N LEU A 102 4.71 9.06 -10.75
CA LEU A 102 3.39 8.68 -11.25
C LEU A 102 2.48 9.89 -11.47
N LYS A 103 2.54 10.88 -10.57
CA LYS A 103 1.81 12.14 -10.73
C LYS A 103 2.27 12.93 -11.97
N ALA A 104 3.58 12.92 -12.27
CA ALA A 104 4.15 13.55 -13.48
C ALA A 104 3.80 12.76 -14.77
N ARG A 105 3.62 11.43 -14.68
CA ARG A 105 3.19 10.58 -15.79
C ARG A 105 2.11 9.59 -15.30
N PRO A 106 0.84 10.01 -15.29
CA PRO A 106 -0.27 9.15 -14.87
C PRO A 106 -0.39 7.90 -15.72
N GLY A 107 -0.65 6.75 -15.08
CA GLY A 107 -0.86 5.48 -15.76
C GLY A 107 0.41 4.76 -16.18
N ASP A 108 1.59 5.15 -15.70
CA ASP A 108 2.85 4.44 -15.96
C ASP A 108 2.89 3.12 -15.16
N PRO A 109 2.77 1.93 -15.83
CA PRO A 109 2.63 0.66 -15.14
C PRO A 109 3.87 0.26 -14.36
N ASP A 110 5.06 0.61 -14.86
CA ASP A 110 6.31 0.28 -14.18
C ASP A 110 6.42 1.05 -12.87
N THR A 111 6.08 2.34 -12.88
CA THR A 111 6.06 3.17 -11.66
C THR A 111 5.02 2.65 -10.66
N GLN A 112 3.82 2.25 -11.12
CA GLN A 112 2.78 1.69 -10.26
C GLN A 112 3.24 0.38 -9.60
N GLN A 113 3.90 -0.50 -10.34
CA GLN A 113 4.43 -1.75 -9.79
C GLN A 113 5.44 -1.51 -8.65
N TYR A 114 6.32 -0.51 -8.80
CA TYR A 114 7.25 -0.16 -7.72
C TYR A 114 6.55 0.49 -6.51
N ILE A 115 5.51 1.28 -6.72
CA ILE A 115 4.68 1.81 -5.62
C ILE A 115 4.07 0.66 -4.82
N ASP A 116 3.46 -0.32 -5.50
CA ASP A 116 2.85 -1.48 -4.85
C ASP A 116 3.88 -2.34 -4.11
N ALA A 117 5.07 -2.51 -4.69
CA ALA A 117 6.19 -3.19 -4.04
C ALA A 117 6.66 -2.45 -2.79
N CYS A 118 6.86 -1.13 -2.86
CA CYS A 118 7.22 -0.32 -1.69
C CYS A 118 6.17 -0.45 -0.58
N ARG A 119 4.89 -0.30 -0.91
CA ARG A 119 3.80 -0.44 0.07
C ARG A 119 3.78 -1.81 0.73
N HIS A 120 4.04 -2.87 -0.05
CA HIS A 120 4.13 -4.23 0.47
C HIS A 120 5.28 -4.37 1.49
N TYR A 121 6.49 -3.90 1.15
CA TYR A 121 7.64 -3.96 2.06
C TYR A 121 7.50 -3.03 3.27
N LEU A 122 6.83 -1.90 3.15
CA LEU A 122 6.55 -1.00 4.26
C LEU A 122 5.43 -1.52 5.19
N ALA A 123 4.51 -2.33 4.68
CA ALA A 123 3.48 -3.00 5.49
C ALA A 123 4.08 -4.14 6.32
N LEU A 124 4.97 -4.93 5.75
CA LEU A 124 5.69 -6.01 6.42
C LEU A 124 7.20 -5.90 6.17
N PRO A 125 7.90 -5.05 6.94
CA PRO A 125 9.33 -4.82 6.76
C PRO A 125 10.14 -6.11 6.86
N ARG A 126 11.02 -6.32 5.90
CA ARG A 126 11.97 -7.44 5.87
C ARG A 126 13.37 -6.86 5.74
N PHE A 127 14.21 -7.21 6.69
CA PHE A 127 15.59 -6.75 6.73
C PHE A 127 16.54 -7.91 6.46
N ASP A 128 17.59 -7.70 5.69
CA ASP A 128 18.70 -8.66 5.61
C ASP A 128 19.24 -8.96 6.99
N LYS A 129 19.39 -7.91 7.80
CA LYS A 129 19.74 -7.96 9.21
C LYS A 129 18.87 -6.96 9.96
N ASN A 130 18.11 -7.45 10.94
CA ASN A 130 17.35 -6.60 11.84
C ASN A 130 18.26 -5.85 12.80
N PHE A 131 17.71 -4.87 13.53
CA PHE A 131 18.49 -4.04 14.45
C PHE A 131 19.18 -4.82 15.56
N ARG A 132 18.56 -5.89 16.05
CA ARG A 132 19.15 -6.80 17.05
C ARG A 132 20.43 -7.45 16.52
N GLU A 133 20.45 -7.93 15.30
CA GLU A 133 21.62 -8.52 14.65
C GLU A 133 22.69 -7.48 14.38
N ARG A 134 22.31 -6.33 13.84
CA ARG A 134 23.22 -5.20 13.57
C ARG A 134 23.89 -4.72 14.87
N THR A 135 23.15 -4.62 15.95
CA THR A 135 23.68 -4.24 17.29
C THR A 135 24.75 -5.22 17.77
N ARG A 136 24.52 -6.52 17.61
CA ARG A 136 25.51 -7.54 17.98
C ARG A 136 26.79 -7.43 17.15
N GLU A 137 26.66 -7.20 15.85
CA GLU A 137 27.80 -7.01 14.96
C GLU A 137 28.56 -5.72 15.25
N ALA A 138 27.87 -4.61 15.51
CA ALA A 138 28.49 -3.35 15.87
C ALA A 138 29.29 -3.47 17.17
N TRP A 139 28.73 -4.11 18.20
CA TRP A 139 29.47 -4.38 19.44
C TRP A 139 30.63 -5.35 19.25
N ALA A 140 30.51 -6.34 18.37
CA ALA A 140 31.63 -7.22 18.03
C ALA A 140 32.77 -6.46 17.31
N ALA A 141 32.42 -5.53 16.43
CA ALA A 141 33.40 -4.65 15.76
C ALA A 141 34.05 -3.69 16.77
N PHE A 142 33.27 -3.05 17.64
CA PHE A 142 33.79 -2.16 18.69
C PHE A 142 34.74 -2.89 19.63
N ALA A 143 34.40 -4.09 20.07
CA ALA A 143 35.22 -4.92 20.96
C ALA A 143 36.60 -5.28 20.31
N GLN A 144 36.68 -5.33 19.00
CA GLN A 144 37.95 -5.57 18.30
C GLN A 144 38.91 -4.35 18.32
N ILE A 145 38.37 -3.15 18.39
CA ILE A 145 39.13 -1.89 18.28
C ILE A 145 39.22 -1.15 19.61
N GLU A 146 38.48 -1.51 20.64
CA GLU A 146 38.39 -0.78 21.91
C GLU A 146 39.73 -0.57 22.58
N ALA A 147 40.64 -1.57 22.57
CA ALA A 147 41.97 -1.47 23.12
C ALA A 147 42.86 -0.47 22.35
N GLU A 148 42.72 -0.41 21.05
CA GLU A 148 43.39 0.57 20.18
C GLU A 148 42.85 1.99 20.44
N LEU A 149 41.54 2.16 20.58
CA LEU A 149 40.94 3.46 20.92
C LEU A 149 41.48 3.97 22.26
N ARG A 150 41.51 3.13 23.29
CA ARG A 150 42.12 3.49 24.60
C ARG A 150 43.59 3.89 24.45
N GLN A 151 44.37 3.11 23.71
CA GLN A 151 45.77 3.43 23.49
C GLN A 151 45.98 4.78 22.82
N ILE A 152 45.12 5.11 21.82
CA ILE A 152 45.18 6.41 21.16
C ILE A 152 44.85 7.53 22.16
N MET A 153 43.75 7.37 22.90
CA MET A 153 43.34 8.36 23.93
C MET A 153 44.40 8.61 24.99
N ASP A 154 45.12 7.56 25.45
CA ASP A 154 46.17 7.65 26.44
C ASP A 154 47.46 8.30 25.94
N THR A 155 47.76 8.17 24.65
CA THR A 155 49.02 8.61 24.05
C THR A 155 48.95 9.92 23.29
N ASP A 156 47.75 10.39 22.96
CA ASP A 156 47.58 11.64 22.22
C ASP A 156 47.40 12.86 23.15
N GLU A 157 48.46 13.21 23.84
CA GLU A 157 48.49 14.39 24.73
C GLU A 157 48.15 15.71 24.03
N THR A 158 48.23 15.77 22.70
CA THR A 158 48.02 16.97 21.89
C THR A 158 46.67 17.03 21.21
N HIS A 159 45.84 16.02 21.37
CA HIS A 159 44.53 15.83 20.77
C HIS A 159 44.50 15.99 19.21
N GLN A 160 45.58 15.50 18.56
CA GLN A 160 45.71 15.58 17.08
C GLN A 160 45.14 14.38 16.35
N ARG A 161 44.83 13.26 17.07
CA ARG A 161 44.28 12.04 16.50
C ARG A 161 42.78 11.91 16.72
N GLY A 162 42.10 13.02 17.01
CA GLY A 162 40.65 13.01 17.20
C GLY A 162 39.87 12.50 15.99
N GLU A 163 40.23 12.89 14.76
CA GLU A 163 39.61 12.41 13.52
C GLU A 163 39.75 10.88 13.36
N GLU A 164 40.91 10.32 13.66
CA GLU A 164 41.16 8.88 13.63
C GLU A 164 40.30 8.12 14.66
N LEU A 165 40.11 8.65 15.83
CA LEU A 165 39.24 8.09 16.87
C LEU A 165 37.78 8.06 16.39
N ILE A 166 37.31 9.19 15.86
CA ILE A 166 35.96 9.32 15.34
C ILE A 166 35.71 8.39 14.17
N GLU A 167 36.66 8.31 13.22
CA GLU A 167 36.53 7.41 12.06
C GLU A 167 36.48 5.93 12.50
N LYS A 168 37.40 5.47 13.36
CA LYS A 168 37.45 4.08 13.83
C LYS A 168 36.17 3.71 14.60
N CYS A 169 35.78 4.54 15.56
CA CYS A 169 34.61 4.32 16.36
C CYS A 169 33.33 4.37 15.51
N GLY A 170 33.20 5.41 14.66
CA GLY A 170 32.06 5.57 13.75
C GLY A 170 31.88 4.40 12.80
N ASN A 171 32.98 3.86 12.25
CA ASN A 171 32.91 2.69 11.38
C ASN A 171 32.39 1.43 12.11
N ALA A 172 32.70 1.28 13.39
CA ALA A 172 32.14 0.18 14.19
C ALA A 172 30.65 0.39 14.50
N LEU A 173 30.23 1.62 14.83
CA LEU A 173 28.85 1.94 15.18
C LEU A 173 27.90 1.92 13.97
N LYS A 174 28.38 2.34 12.78
CA LYS A 174 27.58 2.44 11.55
C LYS A 174 26.85 1.16 11.15
N THR A 175 27.33 0.01 11.60
CA THR A 175 26.65 -1.27 11.33
C THR A 175 25.24 -1.30 11.90
N ALA A 176 25.01 -0.67 13.05
CA ALA A 176 23.68 -0.59 13.68
C ALA A 176 23.09 0.81 13.63
N LEU A 177 23.89 1.82 13.90
CA LEU A 177 23.47 3.20 14.05
C LEU A 177 24.02 4.00 12.86
N CYS A 178 23.24 4.07 11.77
CA CYS A 178 23.70 4.60 10.49
C CYS A 178 24.12 6.08 10.56
N ASP A 179 23.49 6.86 11.41
CA ASP A 179 23.70 8.31 11.50
C ASP A 179 23.55 8.81 12.95
N THR A 180 24.49 8.40 13.81
CA THR A 180 24.42 8.78 15.23
C THR A 180 25.63 9.59 15.62
N ALA A 181 25.38 10.75 16.24
CA ALA A 181 26.41 11.54 16.89
C ALA A 181 26.88 10.83 18.16
N PHE A 182 28.17 10.86 18.39
CA PHE A 182 28.78 10.29 19.61
C PHE A 182 30.00 11.09 20.06
N GLU A 183 30.34 10.95 21.32
CA GLU A 183 31.51 11.55 21.91
C GLU A 183 32.34 10.47 22.64
N LEU A 184 33.65 10.62 22.63
CA LEU A 184 34.57 9.77 23.37
C LEU A 184 35.21 10.60 24.48
N GLY A 185 35.22 10.08 25.70
CA GLY A 185 35.73 10.74 26.86
C GLY A 185 36.44 9.79 27.84
N PHE A 186 37.01 10.38 28.89
CA PHE A 186 37.58 9.68 30.02
C PHE A 186 37.27 10.45 31.32
N ASN A 187 36.62 9.81 32.28
CA ASN A 187 36.16 10.46 33.51
C ASN A 187 37.17 10.41 34.69
N GLY A 188 38.35 9.91 34.42
CA GLY A 188 39.42 9.72 35.46
C GLY A 188 39.53 8.29 35.93
N GLU A 189 38.55 7.42 35.66
CA GLU A 189 38.53 5.99 36.01
C GLU A 189 38.25 5.10 34.80
N MET A 190 37.26 5.47 34.01
CA MET A 190 36.75 4.68 32.87
C MET A 190 36.71 5.55 31.62
N TYR A 191 36.86 4.92 30.45
CA TYR A 191 36.57 5.55 29.17
C TYR A 191 35.05 5.68 28.99
N GLU A 192 34.61 6.70 28.30
CA GLU A 192 33.21 6.95 28.06
C GLU A 192 32.89 6.98 26.56
N LEU A 193 31.87 6.24 26.15
CA LEU A 193 31.21 6.37 24.86
C LEU A 193 29.84 6.99 25.14
N ILE A 194 29.64 8.22 24.67
CA ILE A 194 28.40 8.96 24.84
C ILE A 194 27.69 8.99 23.49
N LEU A 195 26.54 8.35 23.41
CA LEU A 195 25.68 8.30 22.22
C LEU A 195 24.65 9.42 22.32
N SER A 196 24.66 10.36 21.40
CA SER A 196 23.75 11.51 21.42
C SER A 196 22.50 11.24 20.57
N PRO A 197 21.30 11.41 21.15
CA PRO A 197 20.04 11.40 20.41
C PRO A 197 19.78 12.69 19.62
N ASP A 198 20.67 13.67 19.63
CA ASP A 198 20.55 14.97 18.94
C ASP A 198 19.20 15.67 19.19
N GLY A 199 18.75 15.66 20.44
CA GLY A 199 17.49 16.28 20.85
C GLY A 199 16.22 15.52 20.41
N LEU A 200 16.34 14.37 19.75
CA LEU A 200 15.21 13.60 19.24
C LEU A 200 14.83 12.44 20.17
N ARG A 201 13.62 12.52 20.73
CA ARG A 201 13.08 11.46 21.60
C ARG A 201 12.99 10.10 20.89
N SER A 202 12.72 10.07 19.60
CA SER A 202 12.67 8.83 18.79
C SER A 202 14.01 8.08 18.83
N ARG A 203 15.11 8.79 18.80
CA ARG A 203 16.46 8.21 18.82
C ARG A 203 16.87 7.64 20.19
N LEU A 204 16.22 8.04 21.28
CA LEU A 204 16.50 7.46 22.60
C LEU A 204 16.26 5.95 22.64
N PHE A 205 15.22 5.46 21.95
CA PHE A 205 14.87 4.03 21.99
C PHE A 205 15.95 3.14 21.38
N PRO A 206 16.42 3.35 20.14
CA PRO A 206 17.52 2.54 19.58
C PRO A 206 18.83 2.72 20.34
N LEU A 207 19.15 3.92 20.83
CA LEU A 207 20.38 4.15 21.58
C LEU A 207 20.38 3.46 22.95
N VAL A 208 19.27 3.50 23.68
CA VAL A 208 19.11 2.78 24.95
C VAL A 208 19.18 1.27 24.71
N TYR A 209 18.50 0.77 23.68
CA TYR A 209 18.61 -0.64 23.33
C TYR A 209 20.06 -1.03 23.01
N PHE A 210 20.76 -0.25 22.19
CA PHE A 210 22.16 -0.47 21.84
C PHE A 210 23.06 -0.47 23.09
N GLN A 211 22.90 0.52 24.00
CA GLN A 211 23.62 0.59 25.28
C GLN A 211 23.41 -0.67 26.12
N GLN A 212 22.17 -1.14 26.24
CA GLN A 212 21.82 -2.32 27.04
C GLN A 212 22.42 -3.63 26.51
N GLN A 213 22.75 -3.68 25.21
CA GLN A 213 23.37 -4.83 24.58
C GLN A 213 24.93 -4.79 24.62
N ALA A 214 25.52 -3.82 25.29
CA ALA A 214 26.98 -3.73 25.40
C ALA A 214 27.57 -4.97 26.09
N PRO A 215 28.56 -5.65 25.49
CA PRO A 215 29.13 -6.87 26.06
C PRO A 215 29.97 -6.56 27.31
N ALA A 216 29.96 -7.49 28.23
CA ALA A 216 30.71 -7.35 29.51
C ALA A 216 32.20 -7.02 29.31
N SER A 217 32.84 -7.56 28.26
CA SER A 217 34.22 -7.27 27.92
C SER A 217 34.50 -5.80 27.57
N VAL A 218 33.53 -5.11 26.97
CA VAL A 218 33.63 -3.67 26.71
C VAL A 218 33.40 -2.91 28.03
N LEU A 219 32.39 -3.31 28.81
CA LEU A 219 32.02 -2.66 30.06
C LEU A 219 33.08 -2.78 31.15
N GLU A 220 34.09 -3.64 31.00
CA GLU A 220 35.26 -3.68 31.89
C GLU A 220 36.08 -2.39 31.81
N HIS A 221 36.07 -1.69 30.71
CA HIS A 221 36.88 -0.50 30.44
C HIS A 221 36.06 0.74 30.04
N TRP A 222 34.86 0.55 29.55
CA TRP A 222 34.04 1.60 29.01
C TRP A 222 32.71 1.76 29.78
N ILE A 223 32.31 3.02 29.97
CA ILE A 223 30.93 3.37 30.31
C ILE A 223 30.24 3.84 29.04
N VAL A 224 29.14 3.19 28.69
CA VAL A 224 28.28 3.60 27.55
C VAL A 224 27.15 4.43 28.12
N ARG A 225 27.00 5.65 27.64
CA ARG A 225 25.94 6.58 28.05
C ARG A 225 25.04 6.95 26.86
N VAL A 226 23.78 7.15 27.13
CA VAL A 226 22.83 7.73 26.20
C VAL A 226 22.53 9.16 26.64
N GLY A 227 22.85 10.11 25.78
CA GLY A 227 22.76 11.54 26.04
C GLY A 227 23.95 12.12 26.84
N ARG A 228 24.28 13.34 26.52
CA ARG A 228 25.30 14.13 27.22
C ARG A 228 24.89 14.31 28.66
N GLN A 229 25.86 14.18 29.55
CA GLN A 229 25.65 14.36 30.98
C GLN A 229 25.88 15.83 31.38
N PRO A 230 25.22 16.32 32.45
CA PRO A 230 25.50 17.66 32.97
C PRO A 230 26.97 17.79 33.34
N CYS A 231 27.60 18.86 32.88
CA CYS A 231 29.01 19.14 33.13
C CYS A 231 29.17 20.55 33.73
N GLU A 232 29.49 20.62 35.01
CA GLU A 232 29.75 21.90 35.69
C GLU A 232 30.97 22.60 35.09
N GLY A 233 30.83 23.87 34.79
CA GLY A 233 31.90 24.70 34.24
C GLY A 233 32.24 24.41 32.78
N PHE A 234 31.38 23.68 32.07
CA PHE A 234 31.55 23.45 30.65
C PHE A 234 31.69 24.76 29.87
N MET A 235 32.65 24.78 28.97
CA MET A 235 32.94 25.92 28.12
C MET A 235 32.87 25.49 26.64
N LEU A 236 32.02 26.15 25.90
CA LEU A 236 31.90 25.93 24.45
C LEU A 236 32.62 27.05 23.70
N ARG A 237 33.24 26.67 22.57
CA ARG A 237 33.84 27.63 21.64
C ARG A 237 32.98 27.69 20.35
N ALA A 238 32.35 28.85 20.13
CA ALA A 238 31.60 29.14 18.90
C ALA A 238 32.43 30.09 18.03
N GLY A 239 33.25 29.53 17.11
CA GLY A 239 34.29 30.32 16.43
C GLY A 239 35.39 30.73 17.40
N ASP A 240 35.66 32.05 17.45
CA ASP A 240 36.62 32.65 18.38
C ASP A 240 36.01 33.07 19.74
N ILE A 241 34.69 32.79 19.92
CA ILE A 241 33.94 33.22 21.12
C ILE A 241 33.82 32.02 22.08
N GLU A 242 34.32 32.24 23.31
CA GLU A 242 34.16 31.30 24.42
C GLU A 242 32.93 31.71 25.24
N ILE A 243 32.02 30.74 25.42
CA ILE A 243 30.75 30.90 26.15
C ILE A 243 30.54 29.78 27.16
N ARG A 244 29.89 30.17 28.28
CA ARG A 244 29.48 29.26 29.36
C ARG A 244 28.03 29.52 29.72
N ALA A 245 27.43 28.64 30.48
CA ALA A 245 26.06 28.79 30.97
C ALA A 245 25.84 30.09 31.78
N GLU A 246 26.86 30.58 32.49
CA GLU A 246 26.86 31.83 33.23
C GLU A 246 26.83 33.11 32.32
N ASP A 247 27.16 32.97 31.05
CA ASP A 247 27.12 34.06 30.07
C ASP A 247 25.75 34.22 29.41
N VAL A 248 24.83 33.27 29.66
CA VAL A 248 23.52 33.21 28.96
C VAL A 248 22.41 33.63 29.92
N GLN A 249 21.70 34.67 29.58
CA GLN A 249 20.45 35.06 30.24
C GLN A 249 19.28 34.23 29.75
N MET A 250 18.39 33.85 30.69
CA MET A 250 17.32 32.92 30.45
C MET A 250 16.00 33.42 31.08
N TRP A 251 14.90 33.20 30.35
CA TRP A 251 13.51 33.29 30.83
C TRP A 251 12.84 31.95 30.56
N VAL A 252 12.10 31.44 31.56
CA VAL A 252 11.45 30.14 31.50
C VAL A 252 9.94 30.35 31.46
N GLU A 253 9.29 29.79 30.43
CA GLU A 253 7.86 29.86 30.19
C GLU A 253 7.26 28.45 30.30
N PRO A 254 6.51 28.13 31.38
CA PRO A 254 5.86 26.83 31.52
C PRO A 254 4.84 26.60 30.40
N THR A 255 4.75 25.36 29.89
CA THR A 255 3.72 24.91 28.93
C THR A 255 2.66 24.06 29.64
N ASP A 256 1.53 23.83 28.96
CA ASP A 256 0.42 23.01 29.49
C ASP A 256 0.82 21.52 29.61
N ASN A 257 1.92 21.07 28.97
CA ASN A 257 2.33 19.69 28.86
C ASN A 257 3.43 19.27 29.85
N GLN A 258 3.56 19.96 30.98
CA GLN A 258 4.63 19.71 31.95
C GLN A 258 6.05 19.85 31.30
N GLN A 259 6.20 20.82 30.43
CA GLN A 259 7.43 21.20 29.78
C GLN A 259 7.63 22.71 29.93
N VAL A 260 8.77 23.21 29.49
CA VAL A 260 9.08 24.62 29.48
C VAL A 260 9.61 25.07 28.12
N ASN A 261 9.25 26.27 27.69
CA ASN A 261 9.95 26.97 26.65
C ASN A 261 11.03 27.88 27.29
N LEU A 262 12.20 27.91 26.69
CA LEU A 262 13.30 28.77 27.13
C LEU A 262 13.41 29.97 26.16
N VAL A 263 13.61 31.16 26.70
CA VAL A 263 14.04 32.31 25.92
C VAL A 263 15.46 32.64 26.37
N LEU A 264 16.41 32.57 25.45
CA LEU A 264 17.84 32.72 25.71
C LEU A 264 18.39 34.01 25.10
N SER A 265 19.30 34.66 25.79
CA SER A 265 20.04 35.79 25.25
C SER A 265 21.48 35.79 25.75
N CYS A 266 22.43 35.91 24.82
CA CYS A 266 23.86 35.97 25.15
C CYS A 266 24.51 37.15 24.44
N GLU A 267 24.98 38.12 25.23
CA GLU A 267 25.60 39.33 24.66
C GLU A 267 26.85 39.01 23.83
N LYS A 268 27.62 37.97 24.21
CA LYS A 268 28.81 37.54 23.47
C LYS A 268 28.50 37.02 22.08
N LEU A 269 27.31 36.45 21.88
CA LEU A 269 26.87 35.82 20.61
C LEU A 269 26.07 36.78 19.72
N LYS A 270 25.79 37.98 20.15
CA LYS A 270 24.93 38.93 19.46
C LYS A 270 25.41 39.30 18.03
N GLY A 271 26.73 39.41 17.84
CA GLY A 271 27.31 39.59 16.49
C GLY A 271 27.13 38.38 15.62
N LEU A 272 27.45 37.20 16.14
CA LEU A 272 27.36 35.93 15.44
C LEU A 272 25.90 35.56 15.07
N LEU A 273 24.93 35.96 15.90
CA LEU A 273 23.50 35.72 15.61
C LEU A 273 23.01 36.39 14.32
N GLN A 274 23.66 37.48 13.91
CA GLN A 274 23.35 38.19 12.66
C GLN A 274 24.10 37.61 11.46
N GLU A 275 25.21 36.95 11.68
CA GLU A 275 26.09 36.40 10.64
C GLU A 275 25.79 34.92 10.38
N ASP A 276 25.57 34.14 11.44
CA ASP A 276 25.38 32.68 11.42
C ASP A 276 24.45 32.27 12.58
N ALA A 277 23.16 32.41 12.37
CA ALA A 277 22.13 32.11 13.37
C ALA A 277 22.15 30.61 13.77
N ASP A 278 22.34 29.72 12.84
CA ASP A 278 22.31 28.28 13.07
C ASP A 278 23.40 27.84 14.02
N ARG A 279 24.58 28.43 13.89
CA ARG A 279 25.70 28.18 14.79
C ARG A 279 25.42 28.66 16.21
N VAL A 280 24.72 29.79 16.36
CA VAL A 280 24.29 30.28 17.68
C VAL A 280 23.25 29.35 18.30
N TRP A 281 22.29 28.93 17.53
CA TRP A 281 21.27 27.97 17.97
C TRP A 281 21.92 26.67 18.42
N TRP A 282 22.82 26.09 17.65
CA TRP A 282 23.58 24.90 17.99
C TRP A 282 24.38 25.08 19.28
N ALA A 283 25.08 26.23 19.42
CA ALA A 283 25.91 26.50 20.61
C ALA A 283 25.05 26.61 21.88
N LEU A 284 23.91 27.26 21.82
CA LEU A 284 22.99 27.39 22.95
C LEU A 284 22.28 26.09 23.27
N SER A 285 21.91 25.27 22.28
CA SER A 285 21.38 23.91 22.49
C SER A 285 22.39 23.04 23.25
N MET A 286 23.65 23.05 22.81
CA MET A 286 24.74 22.34 23.48
C MET A 286 24.91 22.79 24.94
N LEU A 287 24.83 24.10 25.23
CA LEU A 287 24.91 24.58 26.58
C LEU A 287 23.72 24.15 27.44
N VAL A 288 22.53 24.09 26.90
CA VAL A 288 21.34 23.56 27.59
C VAL A 288 21.57 22.09 27.93
N ASP A 289 22.00 21.26 26.95
CA ASP A 289 22.30 19.86 27.17
C ASP A 289 23.37 19.64 28.24
N GLN A 290 24.43 20.42 28.21
CA GLN A 290 25.53 20.35 29.22
C GLN A 290 25.13 20.92 30.58
N THR A 291 24.05 21.69 30.66
CA THR A 291 23.57 22.27 31.92
C THR A 291 22.63 21.32 32.65
N ILE A 292 21.68 20.70 32.00
CA ILE A 292 20.66 19.83 32.61
C ILE A 292 20.76 18.35 32.22
N GLY A 293 21.62 18.02 31.28
CA GLY A 293 21.71 16.71 30.63
C GLY A 293 20.77 16.61 29.45
N GLU A 294 21.23 16.01 28.34
CA GLU A 294 20.49 15.91 27.10
C GLU A 294 19.16 15.17 27.26
N VAL A 295 19.11 14.10 28.04
CA VAL A 295 17.88 13.39 28.38
C VAL A 295 16.86 14.28 29.08
N SER A 296 17.29 15.12 30.01
CA SER A 296 16.42 16.10 30.68
C SER A 296 15.98 17.21 29.73
N ALA A 297 16.86 17.64 28.84
CA ALA A 297 16.50 18.61 27.80
C ALA A 297 15.39 18.09 26.89
N ILE A 298 15.52 16.85 26.39
CA ILE A 298 14.48 16.18 25.60
C ILE A 298 13.17 16.01 26.39
N ALA A 299 13.26 15.72 27.67
CA ALA A 299 12.10 15.51 28.52
C ALA A 299 11.32 16.80 28.79
N PHE A 300 12.03 17.89 29.11
CA PHE A 300 11.42 19.07 29.71
C PHE A 300 11.47 20.33 28.87
N VAL A 301 12.37 20.44 27.87
CA VAL A 301 12.45 21.61 27.03
C VAL A 301 11.65 21.39 25.76
N ALA A 302 10.48 22.03 25.65
CA ALA A 302 9.64 21.93 24.45
C ALA A 302 10.24 22.70 23.27
N GLY A 303 11.00 23.75 23.56
CA GLY A 303 11.71 24.54 22.58
C GLY A 303 12.43 25.71 23.24
N PHE A 304 13.26 26.42 22.47
CA PHE A 304 13.82 27.66 22.93
C PHE A 304 13.91 28.69 21.80
N ASP A 305 13.83 29.99 22.20
CA ASP A 305 14.01 31.11 21.31
C ASP A 305 15.29 31.87 21.66
N VAL A 306 15.97 32.42 20.68
CA VAL A 306 17.18 33.21 20.85
C VAL A 306 16.91 34.68 20.53
N TYR A 307 17.11 35.53 21.54
CA TYR A 307 16.90 36.97 21.38
C TYR A 307 18.23 37.74 21.36
N ALA A 308 18.36 38.59 20.36
CA ALA A 308 19.52 39.48 20.25
C ALA A 308 19.61 40.53 21.40
N GLN A 309 18.49 40.77 22.08
CA GLN A 309 18.42 41.67 23.22
C GLN A 309 17.65 41.04 24.36
N PRO A 310 18.08 41.22 25.62
CA PRO A 310 17.37 40.67 26.76
C PRO A 310 15.94 41.22 26.86
N LYS A 311 15.02 40.40 27.42
CA LYS A 311 13.68 40.86 27.80
C LYS A 311 13.74 41.95 28.89
N ASN A 312 12.73 42.81 28.97
CA ASN A 312 12.59 43.83 30.04
C ASN A 312 12.18 43.24 31.41
N GLU A 313 12.33 41.97 31.61
CA GLU A 313 12.00 41.22 32.83
C GLU A 313 13.27 40.72 33.51
N PRO A 314 13.24 40.46 34.83
CA PRO A 314 14.38 39.89 35.51
C PRO A 314 14.81 38.56 34.89
N ALA A 315 16.05 38.46 34.43
CA ALA A 315 16.60 37.24 33.86
C ALA A 315 17.20 36.38 34.98
N LYS A 316 17.20 35.06 34.76
CA LYS A 316 18.09 34.11 35.43
C LYS A 316 19.23 33.76 34.48
N LEU A 317 20.29 33.18 35.04
CA LEU A 317 21.36 32.60 34.22
C LEU A 317 21.02 31.17 33.81
N LEU A 318 21.49 30.72 32.66
CA LEU A 318 21.27 29.33 32.20
C LEU A 318 21.85 28.33 33.21
N SER A 319 22.93 28.64 33.88
CA SER A 319 23.52 27.81 34.97
C SER A 319 22.58 27.57 36.15
N GLU A 320 21.51 28.40 36.31
CA GLU A 320 20.49 28.25 37.36
C GLU A 320 19.32 27.35 36.90
N LEU A 321 19.31 26.88 35.64
CA LEU A 321 18.23 26.07 35.09
C LEU A 321 17.94 24.76 35.82
N PRO A 322 18.97 23.97 36.29
CA PRO A 322 18.73 22.74 37.04
C PRO A 322 17.92 22.98 38.31
N GLU A 323 18.33 23.98 39.11
CA GLU A 323 17.67 24.33 40.37
C GLU A 323 16.27 24.86 40.15
N LEU A 324 16.08 25.64 39.05
CA LEU A 324 14.78 26.17 38.69
C LEU A 324 13.78 25.06 38.30
N LEU A 325 14.19 24.13 37.43
CA LEU A 325 13.35 22.99 37.05
C LEU A 325 12.98 22.12 38.26
N GLN A 326 13.96 21.84 39.16
CA GLN A 326 13.69 21.12 40.41
C GLN A 326 12.69 21.87 41.29
N SER A 327 12.80 23.19 41.40
CA SER A 327 11.87 24.02 42.18
C SER A 327 10.46 24.02 41.60
N MET A 328 10.30 23.76 40.31
CA MET A 328 9.03 23.58 39.60
C MET A 328 8.48 22.16 39.73
N GLY A 329 9.24 21.24 40.38
CA GLY A 329 8.81 19.87 40.63
C GLY A 329 9.30 18.85 39.58
N PHE A 330 10.16 19.26 38.62
CA PHE A 330 10.75 18.34 37.64
C PHE A 330 11.87 17.51 38.29
N THR A 331 11.90 16.22 37.95
CA THR A 331 13.00 15.32 38.29
C THR A 331 13.96 15.22 37.11
N LEU A 332 15.17 15.72 37.24
CA LEU A 332 16.16 15.66 36.16
C LEU A 332 16.62 14.22 35.91
N TRP A 333 16.61 13.81 34.66
CA TRP A 333 16.98 12.48 34.19
C TRP A 333 18.45 12.48 33.75
N ARG A 334 19.18 11.47 34.20
CA ARG A 334 20.58 11.23 33.80
C ARG A 334 20.77 9.98 32.98
N ASP A 335 19.83 9.06 33.08
CA ASP A 335 19.82 7.79 32.35
C ASP A 335 18.64 7.74 31.41
N GLY A 336 18.92 7.39 30.13
CA GLY A 336 17.90 7.31 29.08
C GLY A 336 16.91 6.16 29.33
N SER A 337 17.35 5.04 29.91
CA SER A 337 16.48 3.90 30.23
C SER A 337 15.49 4.25 31.34
N ASP A 338 16.00 4.86 32.45
CA ASP A 338 15.12 5.31 33.54
C ASP A 338 14.07 6.30 33.06
N TYR A 339 14.44 7.21 32.15
CA TYR A 339 13.52 8.16 31.59
C TYR A 339 12.46 7.45 30.74
N LEU A 340 12.86 6.59 29.81
CA LEU A 340 11.92 5.87 28.93
C LEU A 340 10.96 4.98 29.71
N GLU A 341 11.42 4.34 30.79
CA GLU A 341 10.56 3.50 31.64
C GLU A 341 9.47 4.30 32.38
N ASN A 342 9.75 5.57 32.71
CA ASN A 342 8.82 6.43 33.44
C ASN A 342 8.10 7.49 32.59
N SER A 343 8.31 7.51 31.28
CA SER A 343 7.86 8.60 30.40
C SER A 343 6.57 8.29 29.62
N TYR A 344 5.62 7.62 30.24
CA TYR A 344 4.31 7.41 29.65
C TYR A 344 3.48 8.69 29.58
N LEU A 345 2.88 8.94 28.41
CA LEU A 345 1.94 10.03 28.19
C LEU A 345 0.58 9.44 27.82
N THR A 346 -0.44 9.89 28.52
CA THR A 346 -1.82 9.57 28.16
C THR A 346 -2.31 10.54 27.09
N TYR A 347 -3.15 10.06 26.18
CA TYR A 347 -3.78 10.89 25.16
C TYR A 347 -5.25 10.49 24.98
N GLU A 348 -6.06 11.47 24.62
CA GLU A 348 -7.46 11.30 24.26
C GLU A 348 -7.68 11.85 22.87
N LEU A 349 -8.44 11.12 22.02
CA LEU A 349 -8.79 11.53 20.68
C LEU A 349 -10.32 11.54 20.54
N LYS A 350 -10.81 12.23 19.52
CA LYS A 350 -12.21 12.14 19.14
C LYS A 350 -12.38 10.99 18.14
N PRO A 351 -13.00 9.87 18.54
CA PRO A 351 -13.08 8.70 17.67
C PRO A 351 -14.00 8.94 16.48
N VAL A 352 -13.64 8.39 15.35
CA VAL A 352 -14.50 8.26 14.17
C VAL A 352 -15.49 7.12 14.43
N GLN A 353 -16.79 7.37 14.19
CA GLN A 353 -17.86 6.39 14.41
C GLN A 353 -18.18 5.60 13.12
N ASP A 354 -17.15 5.20 12.42
CA ASP A 354 -17.24 4.38 11.22
C ASP A 354 -16.34 3.15 11.43
N PRO A 355 -16.89 1.92 11.45
CA PRO A 355 -16.10 0.72 11.64
C PRO A 355 -15.13 0.44 10.47
N ASP A 356 -15.40 0.99 9.29
CA ASP A 356 -14.58 0.84 8.08
C ASP A 356 -13.53 1.95 7.92
N ALA A 357 -13.43 2.87 8.91
CA ALA A 357 -12.40 3.90 8.92
C ALA A 357 -10.99 3.28 9.03
N ASP A 358 -9.99 4.03 8.58
CA ASP A 358 -8.58 3.63 8.74
C ASP A 358 -8.27 3.23 10.19
N TRP A 359 -7.32 2.30 10.35
CA TRP A 359 -6.84 1.85 11.66
C TRP A 359 -6.56 3.04 12.59
N ARG A 360 -6.86 2.90 13.89
CA ARG A 360 -6.64 3.89 14.95
C ARG A 360 -7.52 5.14 14.89
N MET A 361 -8.37 5.33 13.86
CA MET A 361 -9.32 6.45 13.81
C MET A 361 -10.46 6.32 14.83
N ASP A 362 -10.69 5.12 15.30
CA ASP A 362 -11.70 4.80 16.33
C ASP A 362 -11.21 5.02 17.78
N ILE A 363 -9.93 5.38 17.99
CA ILE A 363 -9.34 5.55 19.33
C ILE A 363 -10.00 6.71 20.07
N TYR A 364 -10.41 6.47 21.30
CA TYR A 364 -10.82 7.51 22.23
C TYR A 364 -9.80 7.76 23.35
N THR A 365 -9.01 6.75 23.76
CA THR A 365 -7.98 6.91 24.80
C THR A 365 -6.79 5.98 24.55
N GLY A 366 -5.63 6.43 24.92
CA GLY A 366 -4.40 5.63 24.83
C GLY A 366 -3.29 6.14 25.75
N ILE A 367 -2.24 5.33 25.85
CA ILE A 367 -1.00 5.65 26.55
C ILE A 367 0.19 5.30 25.66
N CYS A 368 1.16 6.19 25.56
CA CYS A 368 2.32 5.95 24.71
C CYS A 368 3.60 6.60 25.27
N ARG A 369 4.73 5.91 25.11
CA ARG A 369 6.06 6.46 25.44
C ARG A 369 6.68 7.27 24.31
N LEU A 370 6.17 7.09 23.05
CA LEU A 370 6.67 7.77 21.88
C LEU A 370 5.53 8.43 21.07
N PRO A 371 4.96 9.55 21.57
CA PRO A 371 3.81 10.21 20.97
C PRO A 371 4.01 10.69 19.52
N VAL A 372 5.26 10.92 19.10
CA VAL A 372 5.55 11.35 17.73
C VAL A 372 5.07 10.32 16.71
N LEU A 373 5.17 9.01 16.98
CA LEU A 373 4.64 7.98 16.09
C LEU A 373 3.12 8.08 15.92
N ILE A 374 2.41 8.39 17.00
CA ILE A 374 0.96 8.60 16.94
C ILE A 374 0.63 9.83 16.11
N ASN A 375 1.32 10.95 16.35
CA ASN A 375 1.11 12.19 15.63
C ASN A 375 1.43 12.06 14.13
N ASP A 376 2.52 11.37 13.81
CA ASP A 376 2.93 11.11 12.44
C ASP A 376 1.92 10.21 11.72
N TYR A 377 1.45 9.15 12.36
CA TYR A 377 0.39 8.29 11.83
C TYR A 377 -0.90 9.09 11.55
N MET A 378 -1.36 9.89 12.52
CA MET A 378 -2.58 10.71 12.37
C MET A 378 -2.43 11.76 11.28
N SER A 379 -1.22 12.25 11.05
CA SER A 379 -0.90 13.27 10.04
C SER A 379 -0.43 12.69 8.71
N ALA A 380 -0.44 11.37 8.54
CA ALA A 380 0.09 10.67 7.38
C ALA A 380 1.56 11.04 7.07
N ARG A 381 2.38 11.24 8.12
CA ARG A 381 3.83 11.43 8.02
C ARG A 381 4.54 10.15 8.42
N SER A 382 5.75 9.96 7.92
CA SER A 382 6.52 8.73 8.17
C SER A 382 8.02 8.98 8.40
N ASP A 383 8.42 10.18 8.78
CA ASP A 383 9.83 10.56 8.92
C ASP A 383 10.56 9.67 9.94
N VAL A 384 9.97 9.48 11.14
CA VAL A 384 10.53 8.60 12.16
C VAL A 384 10.55 7.14 11.70
N MET A 385 9.52 6.72 10.98
CA MET A 385 9.45 5.36 10.43
C MET A 385 10.52 5.10 9.37
N ASP A 386 10.89 6.11 8.58
CA ASP A 386 11.96 5.99 7.58
C ASP A 386 13.34 5.89 8.26
N GLU A 387 13.58 6.69 9.31
CA GLU A 387 14.82 6.58 10.11
C GLU A 387 14.94 5.18 10.73
N TYR A 388 13.89 4.68 11.33
CA TYR A 388 13.86 3.33 11.92
C TYR A 388 14.09 2.23 10.89
N HIS A 389 13.41 2.33 9.77
CA HIS A 389 13.53 1.34 8.68
C HIS A 389 14.97 1.24 8.18
N ARG A 390 15.64 2.36 7.96
CA ARG A 390 17.05 2.43 7.54
C ARG A 390 17.98 1.69 8.53
N ASP A 391 17.69 1.77 9.82
CA ASP A 391 18.48 1.11 10.86
C ASP A 391 18.07 -0.37 11.09
N GLY A 392 17.06 -0.87 10.37
CA GLY A 392 16.55 -2.24 10.52
C GLY A 392 15.59 -2.42 11.69
N ILE A 393 14.90 -1.32 12.07
CA ILE A 393 13.91 -1.25 13.14
C ILE A 393 12.52 -1.20 12.54
N ALA A 394 11.59 -1.98 13.05
CA ALA A 394 10.19 -1.87 12.75
C ALA A 394 9.41 -1.36 13.96
N ALA A 395 8.57 -0.35 13.78
CA ALA A 395 7.62 0.09 14.80
C ALA A 395 6.19 -0.06 14.27
N GLY A 396 5.28 -0.53 15.12
CA GLY A 396 3.92 -0.79 14.72
C GLY A 396 3.01 -1.10 15.91
N PHE A 397 1.85 -1.58 15.59
CA PHE A 397 0.85 -1.99 16.56
C PHE A 397 0.16 -3.29 16.16
N LEU A 398 -0.27 -4.05 17.14
CA LEU A 398 -1.22 -5.14 16.99
C LEU A 398 -2.62 -4.58 17.18
N CYS A 399 -3.55 -5.02 16.32
CA CYS A 399 -4.95 -4.60 16.35
C CYS A 399 -5.85 -5.83 16.43
N TYR A 400 -6.88 -5.77 17.28
CA TYR A 400 -7.84 -6.87 17.49
C TYR A 400 -9.22 -6.33 17.85
N PRO A 401 -10.32 -7.07 17.55
CA PRO A 401 -11.68 -6.57 17.73
C PRO A 401 -12.09 -6.56 19.18
N LEU A 402 -12.77 -5.49 19.61
CA LEU A 402 -13.35 -5.36 20.93
C LEU A 402 -14.78 -5.94 21.05
N SER A 403 -15.39 -6.36 19.95
CA SER A 403 -16.73 -7.00 19.94
C SER A 403 -16.77 -8.34 20.67
N SER A 404 -15.63 -9.02 20.78
CA SER A 404 -15.49 -10.29 21.50
C SER A 404 -15.51 -10.13 23.04
N PHE A 405 -15.32 -8.91 23.55
CA PHE A 405 -15.30 -8.63 24.98
C PHE A 405 -16.65 -8.04 25.40
N THR A 406 -17.38 -8.79 26.20
CA THR A 406 -18.74 -8.44 26.64
C THR A 406 -18.88 -8.50 28.16
N GLY A 407 -19.91 -7.85 28.72
CA GLY A 407 -20.19 -7.88 30.15
C GLY A 407 -19.85 -6.58 30.90
N GLU A 408 -20.14 -6.54 32.21
CA GLU A 408 -19.97 -5.34 33.05
C GLU A 408 -18.49 -5.01 33.31
N GLU A 409 -17.59 -6.01 33.29
CA GLU A 409 -16.12 -5.90 33.49
C GLU A 409 -15.33 -5.81 32.19
N ARG A 410 -15.99 -5.46 31.09
CA ARG A 410 -15.38 -5.40 29.74
C ARG A 410 -14.06 -4.65 29.71
N SER A 411 -13.98 -3.50 30.37
CA SER A 411 -12.77 -2.66 30.34
C SER A 411 -11.59 -3.35 31.04
N GLU A 412 -11.82 -4.06 32.14
CA GLU A 412 -10.80 -4.80 32.88
C GLU A 412 -10.31 -5.99 32.04
N THR A 413 -11.25 -6.77 31.46
CA THR A 413 -10.92 -7.90 30.59
C THR A 413 -10.10 -7.48 29.35
N VAL A 414 -10.38 -6.32 28.75
CA VAL A 414 -9.58 -5.79 27.62
C VAL A 414 -8.17 -5.42 28.04
N LEU A 415 -7.99 -4.87 29.25
CA LEU A 415 -6.67 -4.54 29.77
C LEU A 415 -5.88 -5.81 30.13
N GLU A 416 -6.51 -6.77 30.80
CA GLU A 416 -5.91 -8.08 31.10
C GLU A 416 -5.49 -8.81 29.83
N PHE A 417 -6.35 -8.85 28.81
CA PHE A 417 -6.00 -9.44 27.51
C PHE A 417 -4.77 -8.78 26.89
N ARG A 418 -4.66 -7.46 26.97
CA ARG A 418 -3.50 -6.72 26.45
C ARG A 418 -2.22 -7.05 27.20
N ASP A 419 -2.32 -7.19 28.52
CA ASP A 419 -1.20 -7.59 29.38
C ASP A 419 -0.77 -9.04 29.11
N ASP A 420 -1.72 -9.97 28.95
CA ASP A 420 -1.45 -11.37 28.60
C ASP A 420 -0.79 -11.47 27.22
N LEU A 421 -1.24 -10.70 26.23
CA LEU A 421 -0.62 -10.63 24.90
C LEU A 421 0.82 -10.12 24.99
N ARG A 422 1.05 -9.03 25.74
CA ARG A 422 2.39 -8.49 25.98
C ARG A 422 3.31 -9.53 26.63
N ASP A 423 2.84 -10.18 27.69
CA ASP A 423 3.61 -11.17 28.44
C ASP A 423 3.89 -12.43 27.64
N ALA A 424 2.96 -12.85 26.77
CA ALA A 424 3.17 -13.93 25.82
C ALA A 424 4.27 -13.59 24.80
N ILE A 425 4.26 -12.39 24.23
CA ILE A 425 5.30 -11.95 23.28
C ILE A 425 6.66 -11.89 23.98
N LEU A 426 6.75 -11.33 25.20
CA LEU A 426 8.00 -11.30 25.97
C LEU A 426 8.55 -12.69 26.28
N ARG A 427 7.68 -13.63 26.58
CA ARG A 427 8.07 -15.00 26.89
C ARG A 427 8.60 -15.77 25.67
N GLU A 428 7.95 -15.61 24.50
CA GLU A 428 8.24 -16.41 23.31
C GLU A 428 9.31 -15.76 22.41
N ALA A 429 9.26 -14.44 22.19
CA ALA A 429 10.22 -13.71 21.36
C ALA A 429 11.47 -13.29 22.14
N GLY A 430 11.35 -13.15 23.47
CA GLY A 430 12.41 -12.61 24.34
C GLY A 430 12.35 -11.10 24.51
N ALA A 431 12.73 -10.62 25.70
CA ALA A 431 12.73 -9.21 26.04
C ALA A 431 13.63 -8.36 25.14
N GLU A 432 14.66 -8.97 24.55
CA GLU A 432 15.56 -8.30 23.61
C GLU A 432 15.01 -8.21 22.17
N ALA A 433 13.84 -8.77 21.89
CA ALA A 433 13.23 -8.67 20.56
C ALA A 433 12.30 -7.48 20.41
N VAL A 434 11.80 -6.91 21.51
CA VAL A 434 10.71 -5.94 21.51
C VAL A 434 10.80 -4.93 22.63
N THR A 435 10.38 -3.70 22.37
CA THR A 435 10.09 -2.67 23.39
C THR A 435 8.66 -2.20 23.22
N PHE A 436 7.80 -2.44 24.21
CA PHE A 436 6.43 -1.95 24.17
C PHE A 436 6.35 -0.45 24.44
N LEU A 437 5.59 0.24 23.62
CA LEU A 437 5.39 1.69 23.69
C LEU A 437 4.15 2.08 24.50
N GLY A 438 3.19 1.20 24.60
CA GLY A 438 1.90 1.43 25.23
C GLY A 438 0.77 0.72 24.50
N GLY A 439 -0.37 1.37 24.43
CA GLY A 439 -1.53 0.84 23.71
C GLY A 439 -2.72 1.79 23.78
N ALA A 440 -3.76 1.47 23.02
CA ALA A 440 -4.95 2.30 22.95
C ALA A 440 -6.23 1.45 22.95
N THR A 441 -7.34 2.11 23.26
CA THR A 441 -8.67 1.53 23.19
C THR A 441 -9.52 2.40 22.29
N GLY A 442 -10.05 1.80 21.24
CA GLY A 442 -10.97 2.40 20.30
C GLY A 442 -12.41 2.02 20.58
N LEU A 443 -13.31 2.48 19.72
CA LEU A 443 -14.72 2.06 19.76
C LEU A 443 -14.88 0.60 19.33
N TYR A 444 -14.09 0.18 18.35
CA TYR A 444 -14.16 -1.13 17.70
C TYR A 444 -12.96 -2.01 17.98
N CYS A 445 -11.77 -1.42 18.11
CA CYS A 445 -10.50 -2.13 18.20
C CYS A 445 -9.69 -1.81 19.46
N GLY A 446 -8.95 -2.81 19.94
CA GLY A 446 -7.87 -2.67 20.91
C GLY A 446 -6.52 -2.65 20.20
N TYR A 447 -5.56 -1.89 20.75
CA TYR A 447 -4.24 -1.69 20.14
C TYR A 447 -3.13 -1.92 21.17
N LEU A 448 -2.05 -2.60 20.74
CA LEU A 448 -0.81 -2.76 21.51
C LEU A 448 0.36 -2.24 20.68
N ASP A 449 1.00 -1.17 21.14
CA ASP A 449 2.03 -0.42 20.42
C ASP A 449 3.43 -0.89 20.80
N PHE A 450 4.34 -1.07 19.83
CA PHE A 450 5.70 -1.56 20.08
C PHE A 450 6.72 -1.12 19.03
N ILE A 451 8.01 -1.21 19.44
CA ILE A 451 9.17 -1.24 18.55
C ILE A 451 9.70 -2.66 18.55
N ALA A 452 9.87 -3.25 17.38
CA ALA A 452 10.48 -4.55 17.19
C ALA A 452 11.94 -4.41 16.74
N TRP A 453 12.82 -4.97 17.53
CA TRP A 453 14.23 -5.14 17.20
C TRP A 453 14.46 -6.41 16.37
N ASP A 454 13.48 -7.32 16.45
CA ASP A 454 13.39 -8.57 15.69
C ASP A 454 11.92 -8.82 15.35
N LEU A 455 11.44 -8.19 14.24
CA LEU A 455 10.03 -8.22 13.88
C LEU A 455 9.48 -9.64 13.65
N PRO A 456 10.17 -10.55 12.90
CA PRO A 456 9.67 -11.91 12.73
C PRO A 456 9.44 -12.65 14.06
N ALA A 457 10.34 -12.50 15.03
CA ALA A 457 10.17 -13.14 16.33
C ALA A 457 8.94 -12.62 17.08
N VAL A 458 8.70 -11.30 17.02
CA VAL A 458 7.54 -10.65 17.65
C VAL A 458 6.23 -11.11 16.99
N LEU A 459 6.18 -11.10 15.65
CA LEU A 459 4.95 -11.46 14.93
C LEU A 459 4.61 -12.94 15.08
N ASN A 460 5.60 -13.84 15.05
CA ASN A 460 5.38 -15.28 15.31
C ASN A 460 4.81 -15.52 16.72
N ALA A 461 5.34 -14.82 17.73
CA ALA A 461 4.82 -14.93 19.11
C ALA A 461 3.40 -14.36 19.23
N ALA A 462 3.11 -13.23 18.60
CA ALA A 462 1.79 -12.63 18.56
C ALA A 462 0.77 -13.52 17.85
N GLN A 463 1.14 -14.08 16.70
CA GLN A 463 0.29 -15.01 15.94
C GLN A 463 -0.07 -16.24 16.78
N ALA A 464 0.91 -16.86 17.41
CA ALA A 464 0.67 -18.03 18.28
C ALA A 464 -0.29 -17.72 19.45
N PHE A 465 -0.21 -16.50 20.01
CA PHE A 465 -1.14 -16.06 21.04
C PHE A 465 -2.56 -15.89 20.47
N PHE A 466 -2.69 -15.21 19.34
CA PHE A 466 -3.99 -14.95 18.73
C PHE A 466 -4.69 -16.24 18.27
N GLU A 467 -3.96 -17.22 17.74
CA GLU A 467 -4.51 -18.53 17.37
C GLU A 467 -5.18 -19.25 18.58
N GLY A 468 -4.68 -19.00 19.79
CA GLY A 468 -5.25 -19.53 21.04
C GLY A 468 -6.30 -18.64 21.70
N SER A 469 -6.49 -17.41 21.22
CA SER A 469 -7.29 -16.39 21.92
C SER A 469 -8.81 -16.50 21.75
N GLY A 470 -9.26 -17.21 20.69
CA GLY A 470 -10.67 -17.27 20.32
C GLY A 470 -11.22 -16.00 19.65
N LEU A 471 -10.37 -15.03 19.35
CA LEU A 471 -10.76 -13.86 18.57
C LEU A 471 -11.05 -14.23 17.11
N PRO A 472 -11.92 -13.49 16.40
CA PRO A 472 -12.21 -13.77 14.99
C PRO A 472 -11.07 -13.36 14.07
N TRP A 473 -10.34 -12.29 14.38
CA TRP A 473 -9.24 -11.77 13.58
C TRP A 473 -8.23 -10.97 14.43
N ALA A 474 -7.03 -10.81 13.93
CA ALA A 474 -6.01 -9.91 14.46
C ALA A 474 -5.03 -9.50 13.36
N HIS A 475 -4.58 -8.26 13.39
CA HIS A 475 -3.65 -7.72 12.40
C HIS A 475 -2.42 -7.08 13.06
N PHE A 476 -1.32 -7.11 12.35
CA PHE A 476 -0.19 -6.21 12.55
C PHE A 476 -0.26 -5.05 11.56
N HIS A 477 0.11 -3.86 12.00
CA HIS A 477 0.22 -2.69 11.16
C HIS A 477 1.43 -1.84 11.60
N THR A 478 2.20 -1.34 10.65
CA THR A 478 3.26 -0.38 10.96
C THR A 478 2.67 1.00 11.28
N PHE A 479 3.44 1.90 11.92
CA PHE A 479 3.01 3.30 12.12
C PHE A 479 3.06 4.13 10.82
N ARG A 480 2.66 3.51 9.68
CA ARG A 480 2.51 4.15 8.37
C ARG A 480 1.06 4.05 7.94
N ARG A 481 0.41 5.18 7.76
CA ARG A 481 -1.01 5.20 7.42
C ARG A 481 -1.32 4.77 5.98
N ASP A 482 -0.35 4.94 5.08
CA ASP A 482 -0.44 4.72 3.64
C ASP A 482 -0.20 3.27 3.19
N VAL A 483 -0.06 2.35 4.15
CA VAL A 483 0.14 0.92 3.89
C VAL A 483 -0.96 0.07 4.53
N GLY A 484 -1.15 -1.15 4.02
CA GLY A 484 -2.15 -2.08 4.54
C GLY A 484 -1.74 -2.77 5.85
N GLY A 485 -2.70 -3.34 6.55
CA GLY A 485 -2.46 -4.24 7.67
C GLY A 485 -2.07 -5.64 7.19
N VAL A 486 -1.32 -6.37 8.01
CA VAL A 486 -0.92 -7.76 7.76
C VAL A 486 -1.70 -8.67 8.70
N PRO A 487 -2.50 -9.61 8.19
CA PRO A 487 -3.26 -10.53 9.03
C PRO A 487 -2.32 -11.46 9.82
N LEU A 488 -2.54 -11.56 11.13
CA LEU A 488 -1.92 -12.55 12.02
C LEU A 488 -2.90 -13.67 12.37
N LEU A 489 -4.17 -13.33 12.36
CA LEU A 489 -5.29 -14.25 12.50
C LEU A 489 -6.36 -13.78 11.51
N ASP A 490 -6.61 -14.58 10.52
CA ASP A 490 -7.70 -14.32 9.57
C ASP A 490 -9.06 -14.56 10.24
N GLU A 491 -10.03 -13.76 9.85
CA GLU A 491 -11.42 -14.06 10.21
C GLU A 491 -11.70 -15.53 9.82
N LYS A 492 -12.08 -16.31 10.80
CA LYS A 492 -12.57 -17.65 10.48
C LYS A 492 -13.76 -17.47 9.54
N GLU A 493 -13.61 -17.97 8.32
CA GLU A 493 -14.76 -18.05 7.42
C GLU A 493 -15.91 -18.68 8.22
N PRO A 494 -17.13 -18.15 8.15
CA PRO A 494 -18.26 -18.74 8.82
C PRO A 494 -18.36 -20.22 8.43
N GLU A 495 -18.73 -21.10 9.35
CA GLU A 495 -19.04 -22.48 9.00
C GLU A 495 -20.37 -22.47 8.24
N PRO A 496 -20.36 -22.67 6.92
CA PRO A 496 -21.57 -22.55 6.12
C PRO A 496 -22.52 -23.70 6.43
N GLU A 497 -23.78 -23.36 6.60
CA GLU A 497 -24.82 -24.37 6.69
C GLU A 497 -25.09 -24.95 5.29
N ILE A 498 -24.52 -26.13 5.02
CA ILE A 498 -24.77 -26.87 3.79
C ILE A 498 -26.00 -27.74 3.99
N HIS A 499 -27.03 -27.51 3.18
CA HIS A 499 -28.26 -28.31 3.22
C HIS A 499 -27.99 -29.72 2.70
N GLU A 500 -28.29 -30.75 3.52
CA GLU A 500 -28.01 -32.14 3.18
C GLU A 500 -28.75 -32.64 1.94
N ASP A 501 -29.94 -32.10 1.65
CA ASP A 501 -30.79 -32.47 0.53
C ASP A 501 -30.30 -31.89 -0.82
N THR A 502 -29.56 -30.79 -0.81
CA THR A 502 -29.04 -30.14 -2.01
C THR A 502 -27.52 -30.21 -2.13
N GLY A 503 -26.81 -30.42 -1.03
CA GLY A 503 -25.36 -30.35 -0.96
C GLY A 503 -24.83 -28.94 -1.22
N SER A 504 -25.61 -27.89 -0.92
CA SER A 504 -25.38 -26.51 -1.29
C SER A 504 -25.78 -25.55 -0.17
N LEU A 505 -25.39 -24.29 -0.30
CA LEU A 505 -25.89 -23.18 0.50
C LEU A 505 -27.38 -22.86 0.21
N LEU A 506 -27.88 -23.28 -0.96
CA LEU A 506 -29.29 -23.18 -1.35
C LEU A 506 -30.07 -24.37 -0.82
N SER A 507 -31.14 -24.12 -0.07
CA SER A 507 -32.09 -25.15 0.33
C SER A 507 -32.94 -25.64 -0.84
N ALA A 508 -33.65 -26.75 -0.67
CA ALA A 508 -34.64 -27.20 -1.66
C ALA A 508 -35.74 -26.17 -1.92
N GLU A 509 -36.15 -25.40 -0.90
CA GLU A 509 -37.14 -24.32 -1.02
C GLU A 509 -36.59 -23.16 -1.84
N ASP A 510 -35.31 -22.79 -1.67
CA ASP A 510 -34.62 -21.78 -2.48
C ASP A 510 -34.59 -22.17 -3.96
N ILE A 511 -34.25 -23.44 -4.23
CA ILE A 511 -34.24 -23.98 -5.60
C ILE A 511 -35.65 -23.97 -6.23
N GLU A 512 -36.68 -24.32 -5.46
CA GLU A 512 -38.07 -24.22 -5.96
C GLU A 512 -38.50 -22.79 -6.21
N THR A 513 -38.01 -21.86 -5.39
CA THR A 513 -38.22 -20.40 -5.60
C THR A 513 -37.59 -19.96 -6.91
N LEU A 514 -36.33 -20.35 -7.18
CA LEU A 514 -35.63 -20.03 -8.43
C LEU A 514 -36.37 -20.62 -9.66
N LYS A 515 -36.85 -21.85 -9.58
CA LYS A 515 -37.69 -22.45 -10.62
C LYS A 515 -38.99 -21.71 -10.84
N SER A 516 -39.60 -21.19 -9.80
CA SER A 516 -40.89 -20.52 -9.88
C SER A 516 -40.87 -19.18 -10.65
N PHE A 517 -39.67 -18.60 -10.86
CA PHE A 517 -39.53 -17.40 -11.68
C PHE A 517 -39.83 -17.63 -13.16
N ASP A 518 -39.72 -18.86 -13.65
CA ASP A 518 -40.12 -19.24 -15.01
C ASP A 518 -41.66 -19.40 -15.08
N ASP A 519 -42.32 -18.27 -15.03
CA ASP A 519 -43.79 -18.15 -15.08
C ASP A 519 -44.35 -17.92 -16.48
N GLY A 520 -43.51 -18.02 -17.52
CA GLY A 520 -43.84 -17.76 -18.91
C GLY A 520 -43.98 -16.26 -19.27
N VAL A 521 -43.59 -15.37 -18.35
CA VAL A 521 -43.56 -13.93 -18.59
C VAL A 521 -42.13 -13.49 -18.88
N SER A 522 -41.91 -12.56 -19.79
CA SER A 522 -40.60 -12.03 -20.14
C SER A 522 -39.93 -11.42 -18.92
N GLY A 523 -38.58 -11.58 -18.77
CA GLY A 523 -37.75 -11.00 -17.72
C GLY A 523 -37.58 -11.84 -16.47
N TYR A 524 -37.95 -13.10 -16.47
CA TYR A 524 -37.75 -13.98 -15.31
C TYR A 524 -36.29 -14.30 -15.01
N PHE A 525 -35.40 -14.30 -15.98
CA PHE A 525 -33.96 -14.45 -15.74
C PHE A 525 -33.39 -13.28 -14.93
N GLY A 526 -33.82 -12.04 -15.19
CA GLY A 526 -33.41 -10.89 -14.39
C GLY A 526 -33.98 -10.91 -12.95
N LYS A 527 -35.19 -11.49 -12.75
CA LYS A 527 -35.72 -11.71 -11.39
C LYS A 527 -34.90 -12.77 -10.64
N MET A 528 -34.53 -13.85 -11.33
CA MET A 528 -33.71 -14.93 -10.79
C MET A 528 -32.32 -14.42 -10.37
N LEU A 529 -31.68 -13.64 -11.22
CA LEU A 529 -30.36 -13.09 -10.94
C LEU A 529 -30.41 -12.15 -9.70
N ARG A 530 -31.35 -11.22 -9.65
CA ARG A 530 -31.53 -10.33 -8.48
C ARG A 530 -31.78 -11.10 -7.20
N TRP A 531 -32.61 -12.13 -7.23
CA TRP A 531 -32.88 -12.94 -6.05
C TRP A 531 -31.59 -13.64 -5.56
N LEU A 532 -30.77 -14.17 -6.48
CA LEU A 532 -29.49 -14.80 -6.14
C LEU A 532 -28.49 -13.80 -5.53
N GLU A 533 -28.42 -12.61 -6.09
CA GLU A 533 -27.56 -11.53 -5.58
C GLU A 533 -28.01 -11.07 -4.18
N ASP A 534 -29.32 -10.91 -3.97
CA ASP A 534 -29.88 -10.59 -2.65
C ASP A 534 -29.64 -11.74 -1.65
N PHE A 535 -29.79 -12.98 -2.07
CA PHE A 535 -29.49 -14.15 -1.23
C PHE A 535 -28.01 -14.17 -0.80
N ILE A 536 -27.10 -13.95 -1.73
CA ILE A 536 -25.65 -13.90 -1.48
C ILE A 536 -25.32 -12.75 -0.57
N LYS A 537 -25.78 -11.55 -0.88
CA LYS A 537 -25.53 -10.35 -0.09
C LYS A 537 -26.04 -10.52 1.37
N ASN A 538 -27.28 -10.92 1.53
CA ASN A 538 -27.86 -11.14 2.87
C ASN A 538 -27.12 -12.24 3.62
N GLY A 539 -26.74 -13.34 2.95
CA GLY A 539 -26.00 -14.42 3.57
C GLY A 539 -24.62 -14.00 4.08
N VAL A 540 -23.92 -13.11 3.34
CA VAL A 540 -22.65 -12.54 3.76
C VAL A 540 -22.83 -11.54 4.89
N GLU A 541 -23.80 -10.61 4.79
CA GLU A 541 -24.10 -9.62 5.84
C GLU A 541 -24.52 -10.28 7.16
N GLU A 542 -25.32 -11.35 7.09
CA GLU A 542 -25.77 -12.14 8.24
C GLU A 542 -24.71 -13.15 8.72
N ARG A 543 -23.53 -13.21 8.06
CA ARG A 543 -22.44 -14.17 8.37
C ARG A 543 -22.86 -15.63 8.34
N ARG A 544 -23.78 -16.00 7.47
CA ARG A 544 -24.15 -17.40 7.22
C ARG A 544 -23.10 -18.12 6.36
N PHE A 545 -22.45 -17.40 5.49
CA PHE A 545 -21.32 -17.86 4.66
C PHE A 545 -20.53 -16.63 4.16
N SER A 546 -19.31 -16.86 3.63
CA SER A 546 -18.53 -15.82 2.96
C SER A 546 -18.88 -15.74 1.47
N GLU A 547 -18.59 -14.61 0.80
CA GLU A 547 -18.74 -14.49 -0.64
C GLU A 547 -17.94 -15.55 -1.40
N LYS A 548 -16.71 -15.83 -0.94
CA LYS A 548 -15.87 -16.90 -1.47
C LYS A 548 -16.55 -18.28 -1.41
N GLN A 549 -17.23 -18.60 -0.31
CA GLN A 549 -17.97 -19.84 -0.18
C GLN A 549 -19.17 -19.88 -1.13
N ALA A 550 -19.88 -18.76 -1.29
CA ALA A 550 -20.96 -18.64 -2.27
C ALA A 550 -20.44 -18.80 -3.72
N ARG A 551 -19.31 -18.23 -4.07
CA ARG A 551 -18.66 -18.39 -5.38
C ARG A 551 -18.20 -19.82 -5.65
N GLN A 552 -17.83 -20.57 -4.62
CA GLN A 552 -17.41 -21.97 -4.70
C GLN A 552 -18.60 -22.94 -4.70
N ASP A 553 -19.78 -22.49 -4.34
CA ASP A 553 -20.97 -23.34 -4.31
C ASP A 553 -21.44 -23.69 -5.73
N LEU A 554 -21.53 -25.00 -6.01
CA LEU A 554 -21.85 -25.50 -7.35
C LEU A 554 -23.28 -25.12 -7.79
N GLN A 555 -24.26 -25.21 -6.88
CA GLN A 555 -25.65 -24.90 -7.22
C GLN A 555 -25.84 -23.41 -7.46
N ILE A 556 -25.25 -22.56 -6.62
CA ILE A 556 -25.28 -21.10 -6.86
C ILE A 556 -24.64 -20.80 -8.21
N ALA A 557 -23.46 -21.35 -8.50
CA ALA A 557 -22.79 -21.12 -9.79
C ALA A 557 -23.64 -21.56 -10.99
N LEU A 558 -24.31 -22.71 -10.88
CA LEU A 558 -25.19 -23.21 -11.93
C LEU A 558 -26.39 -22.26 -12.17
N TRP A 559 -27.07 -21.85 -11.12
CA TRP A 559 -28.23 -20.94 -11.24
C TRP A 559 -27.82 -19.55 -11.69
N TYR A 560 -26.72 -19.04 -11.19
CA TYR A 560 -26.18 -17.74 -11.55
C TYR A 560 -25.83 -17.71 -13.05
N ALA A 561 -25.08 -18.70 -13.51
CA ALA A 561 -24.75 -18.82 -14.93
C ALA A 561 -25.98 -19.10 -15.82
N TYR A 562 -26.99 -19.83 -15.32
CA TYR A 562 -28.24 -20.01 -16.05
C TYR A 562 -28.97 -18.70 -16.26
N ALA A 563 -29.09 -17.90 -15.24
CA ALA A 563 -29.70 -16.57 -15.33
C ALA A 563 -28.91 -15.66 -16.29
N CYS A 564 -27.60 -15.53 -16.07
CA CYS A 564 -26.74 -14.67 -16.85
C CYS A 564 -26.66 -15.05 -18.35
N ASN A 565 -26.44 -16.32 -18.66
CA ASN A 565 -26.32 -16.76 -20.07
C ASN A 565 -27.63 -16.58 -20.88
N ASN A 566 -28.76 -16.53 -20.20
CA ASN A 566 -30.05 -16.35 -20.86
C ASN A 566 -30.55 -14.88 -20.91
N LEU A 567 -29.83 -13.95 -20.23
CA LEU A 567 -30.05 -12.53 -20.44
C LEU A 567 -29.50 -12.05 -21.79
N ASN A 568 -28.64 -12.85 -22.40
CA ASN A 568 -28.21 -12.76 -23.81
C ASN A 568 -27.49 -11.43 -24.12
N ASP A 569 -26.75 -10.87 -23.17
CA ASP A 569 -25.86 -9.75 -23.41
C ASP A 569 -24.45 -10.03 -22.88
N TYR A 570 -23.49 -9.23 -23.35
CA TYR A 570 -22.07 -9.47 -23.06
C TYR A 570 -21.73 -9.36 -21.57
N ILE A 571 -22.32 -8.39 -20.85
CA ILE A 571 -22.05 -8.19 -19.41
C ILE A 571 -22.37 -9.44 -18.62
N HIS A 572 -23.55 -9.99 -18.86
CA HIS A 572 -24.01 -11.17 -18.14
C HIS A 572 -23.17 -12.41 -18.50
N TYR A 573 -22.76 -12.56 -19.75
CA TYR A 573 -21.81 -13.64 -20.12
C TYR A 573 -20.48 -13.50 -19.39
N TYR A 574 -19.95 -12.26 -19.30
CA TYR A 574 -18.72 -11.97 -18.55
C TYR A 574 -18.89 -12.29 -17.07
N GLN A 575 -19.98 -11.84 -16.46
CA GLN A 575 -20.27 -12.12 -15.04
C GLN A 575 -20.40 -13.62 -14.77
N ALA A 576 -21.07 -14.36 -15.65
CA ALA A 576 -21.16 -15.80 -15.55
C ALA A 576 -19.77 -16.47 -15.57
N ALA A 577 -18.91 -16.04 -16.50
CA ALA A 577 -17.54 -16.57 -16.60
C ALA A 577 -16.72 -16.25 -15.33
N GLU A 578 -16.77 -15.02 -14.85
CA GLU A 578 -16.03 -14.60 -13.64
C GLU A 578 -16.57 -15.27 -12.37
N TRP A 579 -17.86 -15.50 -12.26
CA TRP A 579 -18.45 -16.21 -11.13
C TRP A 579 -18.11 -17.71 -11.15
N MET A 580 -18.29 -18.36 -12.29
CA MET A 580 -18.14 -19.81 -12.41
C MET A 580 -16.72 -20.31 -12.16
N LYS A 581 -15.69 -19.55 -12.52
CA LYS A 581 -14.28 -19.96 -12.37
C LYS A 581 -13.94 -20.39 -10.94
N ASP A 582 -14.55 -19.78 -9.92
CA ASP A 582 -14.25 -20.05 -8.51
C ASP A 582 -14.85 -21.39 -8.04
N SER A 583 -15.88 -21.89 -8.73
CA SER A 583 -16.54 -23.20 -8.46
C SER A 583 -15.96 -24.37 -9.25
N GLU A 584 -14.94 -24.17 -10.10
CA GLU A 584 -14.37 -25.23 -10.96
C GLU A 584 -13.97 -26.48 -10.20
N LYS A 585 -13.37 -26.32 -8.99
CA LYS A 585 -12.92 -27.43 -8.16
C LYS A 585 -14.05 -28.36 -7.73
N ASN A 586 -15.28 -27.86 -7.69
CA ASN A 586 -16.48 -28.57 -7.29
C ASN A 586 -17.31 -29.07 -8.49
N ALA A 587 -16.85 -28.81 -9.71
CA ALA A 587 -17.57 -29.09 -10.96
C ALA A 587 -17.30 -30.47 -11.55
N ALA A 588 -16.42 -31.29 -10.94
CA ALA A 588 -16.08 -32.61 -11.47
C ALA A 588 -17.33 -33.46 -11.71
N GLY A 589 -17.47 -34.01 -12.92
CA GLY A 589 -18.61 -34.83 -13.32
C GLY A 589 -19.90 -34.05 -13.63
N CYS A 590 -19.88 -32.72 -13.63
CA CYS A 590 -21.06 -31.89 -13.90
C CYS A 590 -21.00 -31.27 -15.32
N GLY A 591 -21.51 -31.96 -16.33
CA GLY A 591 -21.52 -31.50 -17.71
C GLY A 591 -22.28 -30.17 -17.89
N THR A 592 -23.33 -29.94 -17.11
CA THR A 592 -24.05 -28.64 -17.08
C THR A 592 -23.13 -27.47 -16.74
N TRP A 593 -22.22 -27.67 -15.76
CA TRP A 593 -21.26 -26.62 -15.41
C TRP A 593 -20.33 -26.31 -16.57
N TYR A 594 -19.70 -27.34 -17.15
CA TYR A 594 -18.79 -27.19 -18.29
C TYR A 594 -19.47 -26.53 -19.49
N TYR A 595 -20.72 -26.93 -19.77
CA TYR A 595 -21.50 -26.35 -20.85
C TYR A 595 -21.74 -24.87 -20.63
N ARG A 596 -22.27 -24.48 -19.45
CA ARG A 596 -22.60 -23.08 -19.14
C ARG A 596 -21.37 -22.20 -19.11
N TYR A 597 -20.27 -22.71 -18.57
CA TYR A 597 -19.00 -21.98 -18.53
C TYR A 597 -18.41 -21.80 -19.92
N SER A 598 -18.36 -22.83 -20.75
CA SER A 598 -17.93 -22.75 -22.13
C SER A 598 -18.80 -21.78 -22.96
N VAL A 599 -20.10 -21.74 -22.73
CA VAL A 599 -21.02 -20.78 -23.38
C VAL A 599 -20.65 -19.35 -22.98
N ALA A 600 -20.48 -19.10 -21.69
CA ALA A 600 -20.10 -17.79 -21.19
C ALA A 600 -18.75 -17.31 -21.79
N LEU A 601 -17.74 -18.19 -21.78
CA LEU A 601 -16.44 -17.93 -22.38
C LEU A 601 -16.52 -17.63 -23.90
N MET A 602 -17.29 -18.44 -24.63
CA MET A 602 -17.47 -18.26 -26.07
C MET A 602 -18.06 -16.89 -26.41
N TYR A 603 -19.10 -16.47 -25.70
CA TYR A 603 -19.71 -15.16 -25.90
C TYR A 603 -18.86 -13.99 -25.38
N CYS A 604 -17.89 -14.26 -24.50
CA CYS A 604 -16.85 -13.30 -24.15
C CYS A 604 -15.70 -13.22 -25.16
N GLY A 605 -15.70 -14.02 -26.23
CA GLY A 605 -14.63 -14.09 -27.23
C GLY A 605 -13.42 -14.92 -26.81
N ARG A 606 -13.46 -15.60 -25.66
CA ARG A 606 -12.40 -16.51 -25.13
C ARG A 606 -12.56 -17.91 -25.74
N LEU A 607 -12.44 -18.01 -27.08
CA LEU A 607 -12.84 -19.19 -27.86
C LEU A 607 -11.97 -20.42 -27.63
N GLU A 608 -10.66 -20.24 -27.44
CA GLU A 608 -9.72 -21.32 -27.12
C GLU A 608 -10.04 -21.95 -25.77
N GLU A 609 -10.28 -21.10 -24.75
CA GLU A 609 -10.67 -21.58 -23.41
C GLU A 609 -12.05 -22.24 -23.45
N ALA A 610 -13.00 -21.65 -24.17
CA ALA A 610 -14.32 -22.26 -24.36
C ALA A 610 -14.23 -23.66 -24.96
N LEU A 611 -13.34 -23.88 -25.94
CA LEU A 611 -13.08 -25.20 -26.54
C LEU A 611 -12.49 -26.18 -25.52
N GLU A 612 -11.50 -25.75 -24.75
CA GLU A 612 -10.88 -26.58 -23.73
C GLU A 612 -11.91 -27.09 -22.70
N TYR A 613 -12.74 -26.15 -22.18
CA TYR A 613 -13.77 -26.54 -21.20
C TYR A 613 -14.90 -27.38 -21.83
N ALA A 614 -15.24 -27.17 -23.09
CA ALA A 614 -16.18 -28.04 -23.79
C ALA A 614 -15.62 -29.47 -23.99
N GLU A 615 -14.35 -29.62 -24.32
CA GLU A 615 -13.67 -30.90 -24.42
C GLU A 615 -13.61 -31.65 -23.08
N ARG A 616 -13.26 -30.91 -22.03
CA ARG A 616 -13.27 -31.47 -20.66
C ARG A 616 -14.67 -31.91 -20.25
N GLY A 617 -15.69 -31.09 -20.46
CA GLY A 617 -17.07 -31.44 -20.14
C GLY A 617 -17.57 -32.68 -20.90
N ALA A 618 -17.22 -32.82 -22.17
CA ALA A 618 -17.55 -34.02 -22.96
C ALA A 618 -16.86 -35.29 -22.44
N GLN A 619 -15.70 -35.16 -21.80
CA GLN A 619 -15.00 -36.28 -21.15
C GLN A 619 -15.57 -36.60 -19.77
N GLU A 620 -15.91 -35.58 -18.97
CA GLU A 620 -16.41 -35.71 -17.59
C GLU A 620 -17.86 -36.28 -17.56
N GLU A 621 -18.73 -35.81 -18.47
CA GLU A 621 -20.12 -36.28 -18.53
C GLU A 621 -20.58 -36.47 -20.00
N PRO A 622 -20.17 -37.58 -20.65
CA PRO A 622 -20.50 -37.84 -22.05
C PRO A 622 -22.00 -37.94 -22.35
N ASN A 623 -22.81 -38.18 -21.33
CA ASN A 623 -24.27 -38.31 -21.47
C ASN A 623 -25.02 -36.99 -21.36
N TYR A 624 -24.33 -35.90 -21.13
CA TYR A 624 -24.93 -34.55 -21.14
C TYR A 624 -24.94 -34.01 -22.58
N PRO A 625 -26.10 -33.92 -23.24
CA PRO A 625 -26.14 -33.73 -24.70
C PRO A 625 -25.61 -32.36 -25.12
N TRP A 626 -25.91 -31.29 -24.38
CA TRP A 626 -25.63 -29.89 -24.77
C TRP A 626 -24.15 -29.55 -24.83
N ILE A 627 -23.30 -30.28 -24.11
CA ILE A 627 -21.86 -30.13 -24.23
C ILE A 627 -21.34 -30.50 -25.64
N TRP A 628 -21.96 -31.52 -26.27
CA TRP A 628 -21.62 -31.91 -27.62
C TRP A 628 -22.04 -30.89 -28.66
N LEU A 629 -23.14 -30.15 -28.40
CA LEU A 629 -23.60 -29.06 -29.23
C LEU A 629 -22.56 -27.94 -29.22
N GLN A 630 -22.12 -27.51 -28.00
CA GLN A 630 -21.12 -26.47 -27.81
C GLN A 630 -19.77 -26.89 -28.43
N LEU A 631 -19.34 -28.11 -28.21
CA LEU A 631 -18.10 -28.67 -28.77
C LEU A 631 -18.14 -28.70 -30.31
N GLY A 632 -19.29 -29.05 -30.89
CA GLY A 632 -19.50 -29.03 -32.34
C GLY A 632 -19.32 -27.63 -32.95
N LYS A 633 -19.87 -26.60 -32.30
CA LYS A 633 -19.72 -25.20 -32.74
C LYS A 633 -18.26 -24.76 -32.71
N LEU A 634 -17.60 -24.98 -31.59
CA LEU A 634 -16.23 -24.55 -31.38
C LEU A 634 -15.22 -25.25 -32.28
N ARG A 635 -15.34 -26.59 -32.46
CA ARG A 635 -14.50 -27.33 -33.40
C ARG A 635 -14.68 -26.88 -34.84
N ALA A 636 -15.90 -26.57 -35.23
CA ALA A 636 -16.19 -26.02 -36.58
C ALA A 636 -15.52 -24.65 -36.76
N HIS A 637 -15.57 -23.80 -35.75
CA HIS A 637 -14.89 -22.49 -35.76
C HIS A 637 -13.39 -22.63 -35.99
N PHE A 638 -12.73 -23.55 -35.28
CA PHE A 638 -11.29 -23.82 -35.42
C PHE A 638 -10.94 -24.68 -36.66
N GLY A 639 -11.89 -24.95 -37.54
CA GLY A 639 -11.67 -25.63 -38.82
C GLY A 639 -11.65 -27.16 -38.74
N ASP A 640 -11.85 -27.76 -37.57
CA ASP A 640 -12.02 -29.21 -37.40
C ASP A 640 -13.44 -29.65 -37.73
N LYS A 641 -13.74 -29.57 -39.00
CA LYS A 641 -15.07 -29.97 -39.52
C LYS A 641 -15.42 -31.44 -39.23
N ALA A 642 -14.43 -32.33 -39.24
CA ALA A 642 -14.63 -33.76 -38.96
C ALA A 642 -14.96 -34.00 -37.49
N GLY A 643 -14.19 -33.41 -36.58
CA GLY A 643 -14.45 -33.48 -35.13
C GLY A 643 -15.76 -32.77 -34.74
N ALA A 644 -16.14 -31.68 -35.45
CA ALA A 644 -17.41 -30.99 -35.22
C ALA A 644 -18.61 -31.90 -35.58
N LEU A 645 -18.57 -32.58 -36.72
CA LEU A 645 -19.63 -33.53 -37.12
C LEU A 645 -19.68 -34.79 -36.24
N ASP A 646 -18.54 -35.26 -35.75
CA ASP A 646 -18.48 -36.32 -34.74
C ASP A 646 -19.15 -35.88 -33.44
N ALA A 647 -18.87 -34.67 -32.94
CA ALA A 647 -19.53 -34.12 -31.76
C ALA A 647 -21.07 -34.08 -31.94
N VAL A 648 -21.54 -33.58 -33.09
CA VAL A 648 -22.97 -33.61 -33.40
C VAL A 648 -23.54 -35.02 -33.38
N GLN A 649 -22.80 -36.02 -33.91
CA GLN A 649 -23.25 -37.41 -33.92
C GLN A 649 -23.30 -37.99 -32.52
N GLN A 650 -22.37 -37.64 -31.64
CA GLN A 650 -22.40 -38.01 -30.23
C GLN A 650 -23.64 -37.43 -29.54
N GLY A 651 -23.90 -36.10 -29.72
CA GLY A 651 -25.11 -35.48 -29.20
C GLY A 651 -26.39 -36.13 -29.69
N LEU A 652 -26.49 -36.46 -30.98
CA LEU A 652 -27.64 -37.20 -31.54
C LEU A 652 -27.75 -38.62 -31.06
N SER A 653 -26.68 -39.24 -30.56
CA SER A 653 -26.74 -40.53 -29.94
C SER A 653 -27.38 -40.52 -28.56
N VAL A 654 -27.25 -39.38 -27.86
CA VAL A 654 -27.87 -39.11 -26.56
C VAL A 654 -29.30 -38.59 -26.72
N GLU A 655 -29.53 -37.65 -27.64
CA GLU A 655 -30.84 -37.09 -27.95
C GLU A 655 -31.19 -37.33 -29.45
N PRO A 656 -31.72 -38.48 -29.76
CA PRO A 656 -32.02 -38.85 -31.16
C PRO A 656 -33.09 -37.96 -31.80
N GLY A 657 -32.73 -37.36 -32.90
CA GLY A 657 -33.68 -36.51 -33.68
C GLY A 657 -33.84 -35.12 -33.14
N ASP A 658 -33.03 -34.70 -32.18
CA ASP A 658 -33.09 -33.35 -31.66
C ASP A 658 -32.84 -32.32 -32.77
N TYR A 659 -33.68 -31.27 -32.80
CA TYR A 659 -33.68 -30.26 -33.82
C TYR A 659 -32.38 -29.42 -33.83
N GLU A 660 -31.83 -29.20 -32.71
CA GLU A 660 -30.67 -28.31 -32.51
C GLU A 660 -29.42 -28.96 -33.12
N PHE A 661 -29.21 -30.22 -32.83
CA PHE A 661 -28.11 -30.98 -33.43
C PHE A 661 -28.29 -31.12 -34.95
N LEU A 662 -29.52 -31.31 -35.42
CA LEU A 662 -29.80 -31.41 -36.85
C LEU A 662 -29.55 -30.07 -37.55
N THR A 663 -29.84 -28.96 -36.88
CA THR A 663 -29.60 -27.64 -37.43
C THR A 663 -28.09 -27.34 -37.45
N LEU A 664 -27.37 -27.56 -36.33
CA LEU A 664 -25.92 -27.41 -36.25
C LEU A 664 -25.20 -28.27 -37.30
N LYS A 665 -25.69 -29.50 -37.57
CA LYS A 665 -25.13 -30.33 -38.62
C LYS A 665 -25.19 -29.67 -39.98
N LYS A 666 -26.34 -29.10 -40.35
CA LYS A 666 -26.52 -28.37 -41.61
C LYS A 666 -25.65 -27.15 -41.73
N GLU A 667 -25.52 -26.39 -40.64
CA GLU A 667 -24.68 -25.22 -40.55
C GLU A 667 -23.21 -25.56 -40.76
N ILE A 668 -22.69 -26.59 -40.08
CA ILE A 668 -21.32 -27.11 -40.25
C ILE A 668 -21.09 -27.60 -41.68
N GLU A 669 -22.05 -28.36 -42.27
CA GLU A 669 -21.96 -28.84 -43.63
C GLU A 669 -21.92 -27.69 -44.65
N ALA A 670 -22.67 -26.63 -44.39
CA ALA A 670 -22.73 -25.42 -45.23
C ALA A 670 -21.48 -24.52 -45.01
N GLY A 671 -20.70 -24.73 -43.97
CA GLY A 671 -19.51 -23.90 -43.61
C GLY A 671 -19.89 -22.56 -43.02
N ALA A 672 -20.99 -22.50 -42.24
CA ALA A 672 -21.39 -21.31 -41.51
C ALA A 672 -20.30 -20.91 -40.49
N SER A 673 -20.10 -19.61 -40.34
CA SER A 673 -19.24 -19.10 -39.25
C SER A 673 -19.95 -19.22 -37.89
N ILE A 674 -19.19 -19.13 -36.78
CA ILE A 674 -19.76 -19.25 -35.43
C ILE A 674 -20.85 -18.18 -35.19
N GLU A 675 -20.70 -16.99 -35.75
CA GLU A 675 -21.66 -15.89 -35.65
C GLU A 675 -22.94 -16.20 -36.45
N GLN A 676 -22.87 -17.10 -37.41
CA GLN A 676 -23.99 -17.56 -38.23
C GLN A 676 -24.65 -18.82 -37.69
N MET A 677 -23.97 -19.53 -36.77
CA MET A 677 -24.50 -20.66 -36.03
C MET A 677 -25.39 -20.18 -34.88
N VAL A 678 -26.47 -19.49 -35.25
CA VAL A 678 -27.42 -18.95 -34.29
C VAL A 678 -28.31 -20.07 -33.80
N TYR A 679 -28.18 -20.29 -32.52
CA TYR A 679 -28.99 -21.23 -31.79
C TYR A 679 -30.27 -20.53 -31.31
N HIS A 680 -31.43 -20.91 -31.82
CA HIS A 680 -32.71 -20.31 -31.47
C HIS A 680 -33.58 -21.27 -30.65
N TRP A 681 -34.00 -20.77 -29.49
CA TRP A 681 -35.12 -21.33 -28.73
C TRP A 681 -36.46 -21.05 -29.34
N ILE A 682 -36.51 -20.13 -30.31
CA ILE A 682 -37.70 -19.59 -30.94
C ILE A 682 -37.75 -20.12 -32.38
N ASN A 683 -38.92 -20.57 -32.83
CA ASN A 683 -39.10 -20.99 -34.19
C ASN A 683 -38.76 -19.81 -35.14
N ALA A 684 -38.18 -20.11 -36.31
CA ALA A 684 -37.65 -19.11 -37.22
C ALA A 684 -38.72 -18.06 -37.69
N ASP A 685 -39.95 -18.42 -37.69
CA ASP A 685 -41.06 -17.53 -38.07
C ASP A 685 -41.38 -16.51 -36.94
N ALA A 686 -41.18 -16.88 -35.66
CA ALA A 686 -41.33 -15.98 -34.51
C ALA A 686 -40.15 -15.00 -34.39
N ASP A 687 -38.94 -15.45 -34.67
CA ASP A 687 -37.74 -14.63 -34.70
C ASP A 687 -37.83 -13.53 -35.79
N GLN A 688 -38.29 -13.91 -36.97
CA GLN A 688 -38.50 -12.97 -38.09
C GLN A 688 -39.57 -11.90 -37.78
N ALA A 689 -40.63 -12.29 -37.08
CA ALA A 689 -41.67 -11.36 -36.62
C ALA A 689 -41.20 -10.41 -35.53
N LEU A 690 -40.36 -10.87 -34.63
CA LEU A 690 -39.71 -10.05 -33.56
C LEU A 690 -38.74 -9.04 -34.20
N GLN A 691 -37.89 -9.44 -35.11
CA GLN A 691 -36.94 -8.55 -35.80
C GLN A 691 -37.68 -7.51 -36.66
N GLN A 692 -38.78 -7.85 -37.29
CA GLN A 692 -39.61 -6.93 -38.04
C GLN A 692 -40.36 -5.93 -37.12
N GLY A 693 -40.68 -6.31 -35.89
CA GLY A 693 -41.27 -5.44 -34.87
C GLY A 693 -40.26 -4.45 -34.27
N LEU A 694 -39.03 -4.89 -34.04
CA LEU A 694 -37.95 -4.05 -33.52
C LEU A 694 -37.45 -2.99 -34.52
N ASP A 695 -37.53 -3.28 -35.82
CA ASP A 695 -37.16 -2.30 -36.87
C ASP A 695 -38.19 -1.15 -37.06
N GLN A 696 -39.28 -1.15 -36.33
CA GLN A 696 -40.35 -0.14 -36.46
C GLN A 696 -40.32 0.93 -35.36
N ASP A 697 -39.52 0.79 -34.31
CA ASP A 697 -39.39 1.81 -33.29
C ASP A 697 -38.42 2.94 -33.72
N ALA A 698 -39.00 4.15 -33.86
CA ALA A 698 -38.25 5.33 -34.31
C ALA A 698 -37.11 5.76 -33.39
N ASP A 699 -37.20 5.45 -32.10
CA ASP A 699 -36.16 5.72 -31.08
C ASP A 699 -34.90 4.86 -31.27
N ASP A 700 -35.05 3.62 -31.79
CA ASP A 700 -33.94 2.73 -32.13
C ASP A 700 -33.10 3.21 -33.32
N LYS A 701 -33.68 3.97 -34.22
CA LYS A 701 -32.94 4.54 -35.37
C LYS A 701 -32.03 5.69 -34.98
N GLU A 702 -32.39 6.47 -33.98
CA GLU A 702 -31.58 7.56 -33.48
C GLU A 702 -30.41 7.04 -32.65
N LEU A 703 -30.64 6.02 -31.82
CA LEU A 703 -29.60 5.29 -31.09
C LEU A 703 -28.63 4.55 -32.04
N SER A 704 -29.14 3.91 -33.12
CA SER A 704 -28.28 3.16 -34.05
C SER A 704 -27.33 4.05 -34.86
N ALA A 705 -27.69 5.31 -35.09
CA ALA A 705 -26.86 6.26 -35.83
C ALA A 705 -25.64 6.76 -35.02
N ASN A 706 -25.67 6.61 -33.71
CA ASN A 706 -24.62 7.10 -32.79
C ASN A 706 -23.85 5.98 -32.11
N CYS A 707 -24.03 4.71 -32.50
CA CYS A 707 -23.37 3.55 -31.92
C CYS A 707 -22.29 3.00 -32.84
N ILE A 708 -21.15 2.60 -32.28
CA ILE A 708 -20.11 1.86 -32.99
C ILE A 708 -20.36 0.37 -32.78
N ARG A 709 -20.35 -0.36 -33.87
CA ARG A 709 -20.31 -1.83 -33.81
C ARG A 709 -18.86 -2.27 -33.57
N VAL A 710 -18.62 -2.95 -32.48
CA VAL A 710 -17.33 -3.56 -32.17
C VAL A 710 -17.44 -5.08 -32.28
N ASP A 711 -16.33 -5.73 -32.65
CA ASP A 711 -16.23 -7.19 -32.59
C ASP A 711 -16.14 -7.69 -31.15
N GLN A 712 -16.13 -9.00 -30.95
CA GLN A 712 -16.03 -9.60 -29.61
C GLN A 712 -14.73 -9.23 -28.89
N ALA A 713 -13.60 -9.11 -29.61
CA ALA A 713 -12.32 -8.73 -29.02
C ALA A 713 -12.34 -7.26 -28.53
N GLY A 714 -12.97 -6.37 -29.29
CA GLY A 714 -13.15 -4.98 -28.87
C GLY A 714 -14.05 -4.83 -27.64
N LEU A 715 -15.10 -5.67 -27.54
CA LEU A 715 -15.95 -5.70 -26.34
C LEU A 715 -15.20 -6.26 -25.13
N ALA A 716 -14.44 -7.34 -25.30
CA ALA A 716 -13.61 -7.88 -24.23
C ALA A 716 -12.63 -6.81 -23.69
N ALA A 717 -11.90 -6.14 -24.58
CA ALA A 717 -10.97 -5.06 -24.22
C ALA A 717 -11.69 -3.90 -23.52
N PHE A 718 -12.92 -3.56 -23.93
CA PHE A 718 -13.73 -2.54 -23.27
C PHE A 718 -14.05 -2.93 -21.83
N TYR A 719 -14.48 -4.16 -21.58
CA TYR A 719 -14.82 -4.63 -20.23
C TYR A 719 -13.61 -4.84 -19.33
N GLU A 720 -12.47 -5.26 -19.85
CA GLU A 720 -11.21 -5.30 -19.11
C GLU A 720 -10.75 -3.93 -18.64
N LEU A 721 -10.96 -2.89 -19.44
CA LEU A 721 -10.57 -1.52 -19.10
C LEU A 721 -11.53 -0.85 -18.11
N PHE A 722 -12.83 -1.11 -18.21
CA PHE A 722 -13.87 -0.38 -17.48
C PHE A 722 -14.47 -1.16 -16.31
N HIS A 723 -14.05 -2.38 -16.06
CA HIS A 723 -14.47 -3.23 -14.93
C HIS A 723 -15.99 -3.23 -14.69
N PRO A 724 -16.74 -4.21 -15.22
CA PRO A 724 -18.20 -4.24 -15.19
C PRO A 724 -18.84 -4.51 -13.81
N GLU A 725 -18.07 -4.56 -12.74
CA GLU A 725 -18.48 -4.92 -11.39
C GLU A 725 -19.53 -3.96 -10.76
N GLN A 726 -19.82 -2.85 -11.43
CA GLN A 726 -20.74 -1.82 -10.93
C GLN A 726 -22.00 -1.67 -11.79
N TYR A 727 -22.50 -2.77 -12.29
CA TYR A 727 -23.69 -2.78 -13.15
C TYR A 727 -24.99 -2.64 -12.36
N ASP A 728 -25.86 -1.72 -12.78
CA ASP A 728 -27.19 -1.53 -12.18
C ASP A 728 -28.26 -2.29 -12.97
N TYR A 729 -28.70 -3.41 -12.44
CA TYR A 729 -29.74 -4.26 -13.04
C TYR A 729 -31.16 -3.66 -12.99
N GLN A 730 -31.38 -2.54 -12.32
CA GLN A 730 -32.72 -1.98 -12.14
C GLN A 730 -33.30 -1.36 -13.40
N LYS A 731 -32.48 -1.11 -14.40
CA LYS A 731 -32.94 -0.59 -15.68
C LYS A 731 -33.19 -1.75 -16.64
N ASN A 732 -34.44 -2.12 -16.85
CA ASN A 732 -34.89 -3.09 -17.86
C ASN A 732 -34.73 -2.54 -19.30
N ALA A 733 -33.60 -1.95 -19.59
CA ALA A 733 -33.31 -1.47 -20.94
C ALA A 733 -32.56 -2.55 -21.73
N PRO A 734 -32.72 -2.64 -23.05
CA PRO A 734 -31.88 -3.48 -23.88
C PRO A 734 -30.42 -3.02 -23.93
N CYS A 735 -30.06 -2.06 -23.10
CA CYS A 735 -28.74 -1.44 -22.94
C CYS A 735 -28.30 -1.52 -21.50
N CYS A 736 -27.01 -1.75 -21.28
CA CYS A 736 -26.39 -1.76 -19.97
C CYS A 736 -25.67 -0.44 -19.73
N ASP A 737 -26.08 0.28 -18.67
CA ASP A 737 -25.37 1.48 -18.23
C ASP A 737 -24.17 1.04 -17.38
N LEU A 738 -22.98 1.56 -17.70
CA LEU A 738 -21.79 1.35 -16.89
C LEU A 738 -21.68 2.44 -15.83
N HIS A 739 -21.59 2.06 -14.57
CA HIS A 739 -21.21 2.96 -13.48
C HIS A 739 -19.68 3.01 -13.40
N TYR A 740 -19.10 4.16 -13.66
CA TYR A 740 -17.67 4.37 -13.55
C TYR A 740 -17.38 5.36 -12.42
N PRO A 741 -16.52 5.03 -11.42
CA PRO A 741 -16.16 5.95 -10.36
C PRO A 741 -15.27 7.07 -10.92
N VAL A 742 -15.79 8.28 -11.01
CA VAL A 742 -15.01 9.48 -11.35
C VAL A 742 -14.63 10.20 -10.07
N GLN A 743 -13.33 10.33 -9.81
CA GLN A 743 -12.81 11.01 -8.61
C GLN A 743 -13.39 10.46 -7.29
N GLY A 744 -13.62 9.16 -7.21
CA GLY A 744 -14.16 8.50 -6.01
C GLY A 744 -15.66 8.67 -5.78
N HIS A 745 -16.39 9.32 -6.70
CA HIS A 745 -17.84 9.38 -6.66
C HIS A 745 -18.44 8.42 -7.69
N PRO A 746 -19.41 7.56 -7.30
CA PRO A 746 -20.17 6.78 -8.26
C PRO A 746 -21.00 7.75 -9.13
N VAL A 747 -20.64 7.89 -10.37
CA VAL A 747 -21.36 8.73 -11.35
C VAL A 747 -21.88 7.82 -12.43
N GLU A 748 -23.16 7.90 -12.71
CA GLU A 748 -23.73 7.37 -13.94
C GLU A 748 -23.16 8.18 -15.11
N LEU A 749 -22.31 7.54 -15.91
CA LEU A 749 -21.68 8.18 -17.05
C LEU A 749 -22.33 7.69 -18.32
N SER A 750 -23.03 8.56 -18.97
CA SER A 750 -23.53 8.33 -20.32
C SER A 750 -22.75 9.22 -21.29
N PHE A 751 -22.40 8.72 -22.46
CA PHE A 751 -21.73 9.46 -23.51
C PHE A 751 -22.49 9.33 -24.85
N ARG A 752 -22.64 10.39 -25.60
CA ARG A 752 -23.02 10.34 -26.99
C ARG A 752 -21.94 10.99 -27.84
N MET A 753 -21.31 10.21 -28.72
CA MET A 753 -20.34 10.70 -29.69
C MET A 753 -20.70 10.18 -31.07
N ASN A 754 -20.71 11.02 -32.07
CA ASN A 754 -20.97 10.58 -33.43
C ASN A 754 -19.76 9.80 -34.00
N GLU A 755 -19.98 9.01 -35.08
CA GLU A 755 -18.93 8.22 -35.74
C GLU A 755 -17.71 9.07 -36.15
N ALA A 756 -17.91 10.34 -36.53
CA ALA A 756 -16.84 11.26 -36.91
C ALA A 756 -15.96 11.65 -35.66
N GLY A 757 -16.58 11.78 -34.51
CA GLY A 757 -15.82 12.04 -33.25
C GLY A 757 -14.97 10.84 -32.83
N LEU A 758 -15.50 9.63 -32.98
CA LEU A 758 -14.82 8.40 -32.65
C LEU A 758 -13.70 8.05 -33.64
N SER A 759 -13.88 8.33 -34.92
CA SER A 759 -12.83 8.13 -35.92
C SER A 759 -11.61 9.04 -35.71
N LYS A 760 -11.76 10.16 -34.98
CA LYS A 760 -10.65 11.04 -34.60
C LYS A 760 -9.81 10.49 -33.44
N LEU A 761 -10.32 9.53 -32.68
CA LEU A 761 -9.61 8.93 -31.54
C LEU A 761 -8.56 7.87 -31.94
N GLY A 762 -8.53 7.46 -33.23
CA GLY A 762 -7.56 6.48 -33.73
C GLY A 762 -7.85 5.03 -33.33
N THR A 763 -6.88 4.14 -33.51
CA THR A 763 -7.02 2.71 -33.23
C THR A 763 -7.09 2.36 -31.73
N ASP A 764 -6.54 3.22 -30.87
CA ASP A 764 -6.47 3.01 -29.41
C ASP A 764 -7.55 3.84 -28.67
N TRP A 765 -8.68 4.03 -29.30
CA TRP A 765 -9.72 4.91 -28.79
C TRP A 765 -10.28 4.51 -27.41
N LEU A 766 -10.29 3.23 -27.07
CA LEU A 766 -10.73 2.77 -25.75
C LEU A 766 -9.81 3.27 -24.65
N GLN A 767 -8.49 3.15 -24.84
CA GLN A 767 -7.51 3.64 -23.90
C GLN A 767 -7.56 5.17 -23.78
N GLN A 768 -7.71 5.86 -24.91
CA GLN A 768 -7.86 7.32 -24.92
C GLN A 768 -9.16 7.77 -24.24
N LEU A 769 -10.25 7.01 -24.41
CA LEU A 769 -11.50 7.27 -23.71
C LEU A 769 -11.34 7.12 -22.20
N LYS A 770 -10.67 6.05 -21.75
CA LYS A 770 -10.39 5.84 -20.32
C LYS A 770 -9.54 6.96 -19.73
N GLU A 771 -8.45 7.32 -20.37
CA GLU A 771 -7.58 8.42 -19.93
C GLU A 771 -8.35 9.75 -19.89
N HIS A 772 -9.24 9.98 -20.85
CA HIS A 772 -10.09 11.16 -20.89
C HIS A 772 -11.10 11.19 -19.72
N LEU A 773 -11.70 10.07 -19.41
CA LEU A 773 -12.58 9.90 -18.25
C LEU A 773 -11.82 10.09 -16.93
N ASP A 774 -10.70 9.43 -16.78
CA ASP A 774 -9.87 9.49 -15.57
C ASP A 774 -9.36 10.91 -15.29
N SER A 775 -9.05 11.68 -16.32
CA SER A 775 -8.63 13.08 -16.19
C SER A 775 -9.76 14.06 -15.80
N GLY A 776 -11.01 13.63 -15.87
CA GLY A 776 -12.18 14.51 -15.69
C GLY A 776 -12.42 15.52 -16.82
N ALA A 777 -11.60 15.52 -17.87
CA ALA A 777 -11.68 16.45 -19.00
C ALA A 777 -12.98 16.27 -19.83
N TRP A 778 -13.60 15.11 -19.71
CA TRP A 778 -14.89 14.81 -20.35
C TRP A 778 -16.04 15.74 -19.92
N LEU A 779 -15.94 16.38 -18.74
CA LEU A 779 -16.93 17.35 -18.27
C LEU A 779 -16.99 18.63 -19.10
N THR A 780 -15.92 18.92 -19.85
CA THR A 780 -15.77 20.16 -20.62
C THR A 780 -15.58 19.92 -22.12
N HIS A 781 -15.59 18.63 -22.56
CA HIS A 781 -15.36 18.32 -23.96
C HIS A 781 -16.63 18.40 -24.78
N THR A 782 -16.61 19.23 -25.82
CA THR A 782 -17.67 19.32 -26.82
C THR A 782 -17.12 18.82 -28.15
N PRO A 783 -17.70 17.76 -28.77
CA PRO A 783 -17.32 17.37 -30.12
C PRO A 783 -17.61 18.50 -31.11
N GLU A 784 -16.76 18.69 -32.10
CA GLU A 784 -16.98 19.70 -33.17
C GLU A 784 -18.32 19.46 -33.88
N GLY A 785 -19.21 20.40 -33.79
CA GLY A 785 -20.50 20.41 -34.48
C GLY A 785 -21.72 19.98 -33.65
N GLU A 786 -21.53 19.61 -32.37
CA GLU A 786 -22.61 19.31 -31.44
C GLU A 786 -22.81 20.49 -30.44
N PRO A 787 -24.05 20.77 -29.98
CA PRO A 787 -24.27 21.78 -28.95
C PRO A 787 -23.53 21.39 -27.66
N GLU A 788 -23.08 22.38 -26.89
CA GLU A 788 -22.43 22.19 -25.61
C GLU A 788 -23.25 21.25 -24.72
N GLY A 789 -22.66 20.08 -24.38
CA GLY A 789 -23.32 19.06 -23.62
C GLY A 789 -22.33 18.34 -22.70
N THR A 790 -22.85 17.83 -21.59
CA THR A 790 -22.07 17.04 -20.64
C THR A 790 -22.06 15.59 -21.12
N LEU A 791 -20.89 15.00 -21.16
CA LEU A 791 -20.72 13.60 -21.48
C LEU A 791 -21.38 12.73 -20.40
N ALA A 792 -22.27 11.80 -20.74
CA ALA A 792 -23.10 11.14 -19.78
C ALA A 792 -23.03 9.60 -19.72
N ALA A 793 -23.06 8.77 -20.75
CA ALA A 793 -22.99 7.32 -20.57
C ALA A 793 -22.23 6.55 -21.66
N VAL A 794 -21.64 5.43 -21.26
CA VAL A 794 -21.21 4.37 -22.18
C VAL A 794 -22.14 3.18 -21.96
N PHE A 795 -22.70 2.63 -23.01
CA PHE A 795 -23.53 1.44 -22.91
C PHE A 795 -23.19 0.43 -24.00
N VAL A 796 -23.51 -0.84 -23.76
CA VAL A 796 -23.37 -1.93 -24.71
C VAL A 796 -24.75 -2.51 -24.92
N ASP A 797 -25.25 -2.43 -26.13
CA ASP A 797 -26.54 -2.99 -26.46
C ASP A 797 -26.48 -4.51 -26.75
N GLN A 798 -27.67 -5.15 -26.88
CA GLN A 798 -27.80 -6.58 -27.19
C GLN A 798 -27.15 -6.97 -28.52
N THR A 799 -26.96 -5.99 -29.46
CA THR A 799 -26.32 -6.21 -30.75
C THR A 799 -24.81 -5.98 -30.72
N ARG A 800 -24.21 -5.87 -29.51
CA ARG A 800 -22.78 -5.63 -29.30
C ARG A 800 -22.28 -4.32 -29.88
N ARG A 801 -23.11 -3.29 -29.81
CA ARG A 801 -22.71 -1.92 -30.15
C ARG A 801 -22.35 -1.15 -28.91
N ILE A 802 -21.23 -0.45 -28.91
CA ILE A 802 -20.90 0.50 -27.87
C ILE A 802 -21.53 1.85 -28.23
N GLY A 803 -22.40 2.33 -27.37
CA GLY A 803 -23.04 3.62 -27.49
C GLY A 803 -22.43 4.63 -26.52
N LEU A 804 -22.31 5.87 -27.00
CA LEU A 804 -21.81 7.00 -26.24
C LEU A 804 -22.85 8.12 -26.28
N VAL A 805 -23.37 8.55 -25.13
CA VAL A 805 -24.46 9.54 -25.06
C VAL A 805 -24.02 10.79 -24.30
N TYR A 806 -24.30 11.94 -24.84
CA TYR A 806 -24.19 13.25 -24.21
C TYR A 806 -25.50 13.67 -23.57
N GLN A 807 -25.46 14.13 -22.32
CA GLN A 807 -26.56 14.85 -21.72
C GLN A 807 -26.44 16.35 -22.08
N GLN A 808 -27.42 16.91 -22.68
CA GLN A 808 -27.47 18.37 -22.86
C GLN A 808 -27.63 19.02 -21.49
N PRO A 809 -26.91 20.12 -21.18
CA PRO A 809 -27.20 20.90 -20.00
C PRO A 809 -28.64 21.42 -20.09
N GLY A 810 -29.47 21.08 -19.07
CA GLY A 810 -30.83 21.54 -18.95
C GLY A 810 -30.93 23.02 -18.67
#